data_1da03109954e4b8bb519ace16ee5788c
#
_entry.id   1da03109954e4b8bb519ace16ee5788c
#
_cell.length_a   1.000
_cell.length_b   1.000
_cell.length_c   1.000
_cell.angle_alpha   90.00
_cell.angle_beta   90.00
_cell.angle_gamma   90.00
#
_symmetry.space_group_name_H-M   'P 1'
#
loop_
_entity.id
_entity.type
_entity.pdbx_description
1 polymer ?
#
loop_
_entity_poly.entity_id
_entity_poly.type
_entity_poly.pdbx_seq_one_letter_code
_entity_poly.pdbx_strand_id
1 'polypeptide(L)'
;MRYEYSGYLKPLLQAPEPRSLESLDAILFTADDLAQWQTVDDDADREWQHIPARTERTEEGLLLEGQFEDVRRIDNIERNDPSFWVPLSSPGAADARFPMDVKRFPIVEVTYRCRTPMARPAWLWRYAGGEHFDGLQPTRDWRTIARRIPHRGFPEKIDSLTFRLFSVARSLESMEIQSVRFRAMSPEEEAACQRADAALEQEPAPPRYRLLTEFMPIGVSMKARSARRLAEIMDISFHDYWRLALEDIARHHHNCVIIEEMADLSPAEWKDLLGLAHDFSLRFVPLFDWPMDDFETNGAEWIETHIRPFADSPAILAWMLQNEPPEHSFPAHLAARKQIEQADPNHPMAVFMREPNSYPLYAPFFAASGISHYKSHVPSSMGAMIRCHRPLNRGQQFWVLAPAFVYATDTPEWNTCPEMRLLINQAYASGARGWFTFSYHNDPIWNGGSCQRSLTGPFLTFSDLWSELGLRMERFSAITPLLMNASPGPSPEVDVRVAWREHPKARHAPGVESIDWFWLHGPDYSLLYVVSNDIAEVTPVNITFPDLAGKGLGIINITDFTRNRVWTQMDQRRHLEMFPGQGEIIMVAPVEVCERWRDAIAARLLEGDRRQLAIDLELARPYDMPIKEIERCMNRIGRGSPTDELARMMDARDHLINLIYATPDLFEARSKIIQISAGICGCDGTLCRMLGMGKADRAHDLGLKVLPLAREMTNLRLQLREGKGADIFKECAKLADRTMALLTEIRTLA
;
A
#
# COMPACT_ATOMS: atom_id res chain seq x y z
N MET A 1 -16.22 -1.66 37.61
CA MET A 1 -15.69 -0.82 36.51
C MET A 1 -14.18 -0.98 36.51
N ARG A 2 -13.59 -1.33 35.37
CA ARG A 2 -12.14 -1.48 35.22
C ARG A 2 -11.61 -0.23 34.51
N TYR A 3 -10.54 0.37 35.02
CA TYR A 3 -9.84 1.49 34.39
C TYR A 3 -8.53 1.02 33.79
N GLU A 4 -8.23 1.42 32.55
CA GLU A 4 -7.02 1.01 31.84
C GLU A 4 -6.46 2.17 31.02
N TYR A 5 -5.14 2.24 30.92
CA TYR A 5 -4.47 3.07 29.93
C TYR A 5 -4.36 2.33 28.60
N SER A 6 -4.45 3.10 27.51
CA SER A 6 -4.19 2.61 26.15
C SER A 6 -3.15 3.45 25.43
N GLY A 7 -2.66 2.97 24.29
CA GLY A 7 -1.68 3.67 23.48
C GLY A 7 -0.40 4.01 24.22
N TYR A 8 0.05 5.25 24.09
CA TYR A 8 1.31 5.74 24.65
C TYR A 8 1.44 5.61 26.18
N LEU A 9 0.34 5.70 26.91
CA LEU A 9 0.36 5.61 28.37
C LEU A 9 0.47 4.17 28.90
N LYS A 10 0.02 3.20 28.14
CA LYS A 10 -0.06 1.80 28.58
C LYS A 10 1.27 1.24 29.09
N PRO A 11 2.42 1.42 28.41
CA PRO A 11 3.70 0.95 28.90
C PRO A 11 4.32 1.83 29.98
N LEU A 12 3.82 3.03 30.22
CA LEU A 12 4.42 4.00 31.12
C LEU A 12 3.84 3.96 32.53
N LEU A 13 2.57 3.56 32.67
CA LEU A 13 1.79 3.70 33.90
C LEU A 13 0.93 2.48 34.17
N GLN A 14 0.79 2.18 35.46
CA GLN A 14 -0.27 1.29 35.93
C GLN A 14 -1.57 2.08 36.06
N ALA A 15 -2.70 1.40 35.86
CA ALA A 15 -4.00 2.03 35.93
C ALA A 15 -4.22 2.64 37.35
N PRO A 16 -4.55 3.94 37.46
CA PRO A 16 -4.82 4.57 38.74
C PRO A 16 -6.21 4.20 39.27
N GLU A 17 -6.46 4.50 40.53
CA GLU A 17 -7.84 4.47 41.02
C GLU A 17 -8.63 5.62 40.37
N PRO A 18 -9.80 5.37 39.76
CA PRO A 18 -10.57 6.41 39.06
C PRO A 18 -10.88 7.63 39.92
N ARG A 19 -11.12 7.43 41.22
CA ARG A 19 -11.42 8.52 42.18
C ARG A 19 -10.28 9.53 42.34
N SER A 20 -9.04 9.13 42.16
CA SER A 20 -7.89 10.03 42.23
C SER A 20 -7.85 11.08 41.11
N LEU A 21 -8.61 10.84 40.02
CA LEU A 21 -8.66 11.68 38.85
C LEU A 21 -9.87 12.62 38.81
N GLU A 22 -10.81 12.49 39.75
CA GLU A 22 -12.07 13.26 39.76
C GLU A 22 -11.88 14.79 39.96
N SER A 23 -10.80 15.19 40.60
CA SER A 23 -10.49 16.60 40.87
C SER A 23 -9.80 17.33 39.73
N LEU A 24 -9.45 16.63 38.65
CA LEU A 24 -8.74 17.22 37.52
C LEU A 24 -9.69 18.07 36.66
N ASP A 25 -9.15 19.17 36.13
CA ASP A 25 -9.86 19.98 35.13
C ASP A 25 -10.28 19.13 33.95
N ALA A 26 -11.59 19.15 33.65
CA ALA A 26 -12.13 18.25 32.62
C ALA A 26 -13.42 18.82 32.00
N ILE A 27 -13.65 18.36 30.77
CA ILE A 27 -14.92 18.48 30.06
C ILE A 27 -15.55 17.10 30.00
N LEU A 28 -16.75 16.96 30.54
CA LEU A 28 -17.48 15.69 30.56
C LEU A 28 -18.68 15.76 29.61
N PHE A 29 -18.82 14.72 28.81
CA PHE A 29 -20.01 14.40 28.04
C PHE A 29 -20.69 13.21 28.72
N THR A 30 -21.85 13.44 29.26
CA THR A 30 -22.69 12.40 29.88
C THR A 30 -23.47 11.64 28.81
N ALA A 31 -24.14 10.56 29.17
CA ALA A 31 -25.05 9.87 28.29
C ALA A 31 -26.20 10.77 27.77
N ASP A 32 -26.60 11.79 28.53
CA ASP A 32 -27.62 12.77 28.10
C ASP A 32 -27.04 13.74 27.06
N ASP A 33 -25.78 14.14 27.19
CA ASP A 33 -25.09 14.92 26.18
C ASP A 33 -24.91 14.10 24.88
N LEU A 34 -24.47 12.85 25.01
CA LEU A 34 -24.26 11.93 23.87
C LEU A 34 -25.57 11.63 23.13
N ALA A 35 -26.71 11.63 23.81
CA ALA A 35 -28.01 11.46 23.18
C ALA A 35 -28.42 12.63 22.27
N GLN A 36 -27.72 13.77 22.37
CA GLN A 36 -27.91 14.93 21.47
C GLN A 36 -26.95 14.88 20.24
N TRP A 37 -26.04 13.90 20.19
CA TRP A 37 -25.10 13.79 19.10
C TRP A 37 -25.79 13.26 17.84
N GLN A 38 -25.18 13.56 16.69
CA GLN A 38 -25.71 13.16 15.39
C GLN A 38 -25.50 11.65 15.19
N THR A 39 -26.56 10.98 14.74
CA THR A 39 -26.58 9.54 14.43
C THR A 39 -26.25 9.26 12.96
N VAL A 40 -25.93 10.29 12.19
CA VAL A 40 -25.46 10.24 10.80
C VAL A 40 -24.16 10.99 10.74
N ASP A 41 -23.19 10.45 10.05
CA ASP A 41 -21.91 11.10 9.80
C ASP A 41 -22.00 11.82 8.44
N ASP A 42 -22.23 13.14 8.45
CA ASP A 42 -22.37 13.96 7.24
C ASP A 42 -21.06 14.05 6.42
N ASP A 43 -19.92 13.87 7.12
CA ASP A 43 -18.59 13.75 6.51
C ASP A 43 -18.20 12.31 6.26
N ALA A 44 -19.18 11.39 6.24
CA ALA A 44 -18.91 10.00 5.97
C ALA A 44 -18.15 9.89 4.66
N ASP A 45 -16.88 9.53 4.78
CA ASP A 45 -16.11 9.08 3.65
C ASP A 45 -16.96 8.04 2.91
N ARG A 46 -17.18 8.22 1.62
CA ARG A 46 -17.92 7.27 0.77
C ARG A 46 -17.30 5.87 0.73
N GLU A 47 -16.19 5.72 1.44
CA GLU A 47 -15.41 4.49 1.61
C GLU A 47 -16.17 3.39 2.33
N TRP A 48 -16.89 3.78 3.38
CA TRP A 48 -17.55 2.83 4.25
C TRP A 48 -19.05 3.05 4.18
N GLN A 49 -19.79 1.97 4.07
CA GLN A 49 -21.23 2.06 4.19
C GLN A 49 -21.56 2.46 5.63
N HIS A 50 -22.21 3.59 5.78
CA HIS A 50 -22.73 4.06 7.05
C HIS A 50 -24.22 3.81 7.08
N ILE A 51 -24.71 3.29 8.19
CA ILE A 51 -26.14 3.26 8.48
C ILE A 51 -26.42 4.20 9.63
N PRO A 52 -27.57 4.88 9.63
CA PRO A 52 -27.96 5.72 10.75
C PRO A 52 -27.96 4.90 12.04
N ALA A 53 -27.38 5.48 13.10
CA ALA A 53 -27.40 4.86 14.42
C ALA A 53 -28.79 4.94 15.03
N ARG A 54 -29.22 3.87 15.66
CA ARG A 54 -30.25 3.92 16.68
C ARG A 54 -29.58 4.16 18.02
N THR A 55 -30.06 5.15 18.74
CA THR A 55 -29.63 5.42 20.10
C THR A 55 -30.80 5.25 21.06
N GLU A 56 -30.55 4.66 22.23
CA GLU A 56 -31.53 4.50 23.28
C GLU A 56 -30.89 4.85 24.61
N ARG A 57 -31.53 5.75 25.37
CA ARG A 57 -31.09 6.10 26.73
C ARG A 57 -31.44 4.98 27.69
N THR A 58 -30.42 4.36 28.28
CA THR A 58 -30.58 3.34 29.32
C THR A 58 -30.38 3.95 30.71
N GLU A 59 -30.60 3.18 31.79
CA GLU A 59 -30.31 3.62 33.14
C GLU A 59 -28.83 3.90 33.37
N GLU A 60 -27.93 3.21 32.69
CA GLU A 60 -26.49 3.25 32.90
C GLU A 60 -25.72 4.04 31.84
N GLY A 61 -26.28 4.23 30.64
CA GLY A 61 -25.56 4.85 29.52
C GLY A 61 -26.43 5.17 28.33
N LEU A 62 -25.81 5.39 27.18
CA LEU A 62 -26.42 5.50 25.87
C LEU A 62 -26.09 4.25 25.05
N LEU A 63 -27.11 3.48 24.70
CA LEU A 63 -26.98 2.36 23.78
C LEU A 63 -26.84 2.90 22.35
N LEU A 64 -25.88 2.36 21.61
CA LEU A 64 -25.62 2.61 20.20
C LEU A 64 -25.71 1.28 19.45
N GLU A 65 -26.59 1.22 18.44
CA GLU A 65 -26.74 0.04 17.59
C GLU A 65 -27.19 0.41 16.16
N GLY A 66 -26.93 -0.48 15.20
CA GLY A 66 -27.45 -0.37 13.84
C GLY A 66 -28.82 -1.02 13.72
N GLN A 67 -29.67 -0.56 12.77
CA GLN A 67 -30.97 -1.16 12.48
C GLN A 67 -30.92 -2.08 11.25
N PHE A 68 -31.49 -3.29 11.40
CA PHE A 68 -31.52 -4.28 10.33
C PHE A 68 -32.32 -3.85 9.10
N GLU A 69 -33.32 -2.98 9.29
CA GLU A 69 -34.17 -2.48 8.19
C GLU A 69 -33.42 -1.52 7.28
N ASP A 70 -32.44 -0.79 7.81
CA ASP A 70 -31.63 0.13 7.04
C ASP A 70 -30.57 -0.58 6.19
N VAL A 71 -30.11 -1.77 6.64
CA VAL A 71 -29.20 -2.62 5.86
C VAL A 71 -29.85 -3.10 4.56
N ARG A 72 -31.17 -3.33 4.55
CA ARG A 72 -31.91 -3.76 3.35
C ARG A 72 -32.07 -2.65 2.30
N ARG A 73 -31.83 -1.39 2.65
CA ARG A 73 -31.90 -0.23 1.75
C ARG A 73 -30.58 0.11 1.08
N ILE A 74 -29.51 -0.58 1.46
CA ILE A 74 -28.21 -0.39 0.83
C ILE A 74 -28.28 -1.07 -0.53
N ASP A 75 -28.45 -0.30 -1.60
CA ASP A 75 -28.64 -0.77 -2.99
C ASP A 75 -27.44 -1.57 -3.57
N ASN A 76 -26.36 -1.73 -2.82
CA ASN A 76 -25.17 -2.50 -3.18
C ASN A 76 -25.03 -3.80 -2.38
N ILE A 77 -26.10 -4.59 -2.28
CA ILE A 77 -26.06 -5.94 -1.66
C ILE A 77 -25.26 -6.95 -2.54
N GLU A 78 -24.34 -6.51 -3.36
CA GLU A 78 -23.43 -7.40 -4.08
C GLU A 78 -22.28 -7.92 -3.21
N ARG A 79 -22.30 -7.62 -1.90
CA ARG A 79 -21.25 -8.01 -0.95
C ARG A 79 -21.71 -9.12 -0.03
N ASN A 80 -20.78 -9.98 0.23
CA ASN A 80 -20.95 -11.22 0.97
C ASN A 80 -21.35 -11.11 2.41
N ASP A 81 -20.92 -10.05 3.04
CA ASP A 81 -21.24 -9.69 4.40
C ASP A 81 -21.14 -8.18 4.45
N PRO A 82 -22.22 -7.43 4.13
CA PRO A 82 -22.17 -6.00 4.17
C PRO A 82 -21.78 -5.58 5.58
N SER A 83 -20.54 -5.18 5.71
CA SER A 83 -20.03 -4.53 6.89
C SER A 83 -20.30 -3.05 6.78
N PHE A 84 -20.68 -2.45 7.86
CA PHE A 84 -21.04 -1.05 7.93
C PHE A 84 -20.64 -0.45 9.25
N TRP A 85 -20.46 0.85 9.25
CA TRP A 85 -20.23 1.63 10.44
C TRP A 85 -21.51 2.30 10.91
N VAL A 86 -21.73 2.23 12.22
CA VAL A 86 -22.82 2.90 12.93
C VAL A 86 -22.23 4.08 13.66
N PRO A 87 -22.37 5.33 13.16
CA PRO A 87 -21.70 6.48 13.73
C PRO A 87 -22.53 7.15 14.84
N LEU A 88 -21.83 7.75 15.80
CA LEU A 88 -22.35 8.71 16.74
C LEU A 88 -21.37 9.88 16.81
N SER A 89 -21.70 10.99 16.16
CA SER A 89 -20.81 12.13 15.96
C SER A 89 -21.18 13.32 16.85
N SER A 90 -20.19 13.94 17.47
CA SER A 90 -20.38 15.21 18.18
C SER A 90 -20.84 16.29 17.19
N PRO A 91 -21.64 17.27 17.64
CA PRO A 91 -22.13 18.36 16.78
C PRO A 91 -21.01 19.33 16.32
N GLY A 92 -19.74 19.04 16.61
CA GLY A 92 -18.61 19.87 16.21
C GLY A 92 -18.72 21.31 16.68
N ALA A 93 -18.51 22.27 15.78
CA ALA A 93 -18.58 23.69 16.09
C ALA A 93 -19.96 24.19 16.61
N ALA A 94 -21.03 23.39 16.50
CA ALA A 94 -22.32 23.70 17.09
C ALA A 94 -22.37 23.47 18.62
N ASP A 95 -21.41 22.70 19.16
CA ASP A 95 -21.23 22.55 20.60
C ASP A 95 -20.08 23.47 21.08
N ALA A 96 -20.36 24.40 21.96
CA ALA A 96 -19.38 25.36 22.49
C ALA A 96 -18.16 24.72 23.17
N ARG A 97 -18.20 23.40 23.45
CA ARG A 97 -17.08 22.64 23.99
C ARG A 97 -16.03 22.27 22.91
N PHE A 98 -16.39 22.34 21.64
CA PHE A 98 -15.48 22.19 20.52
C PHE A 98 -15.14 23.55 19.87
N PRO A 99 -13.94 23.72 19.29
CA PRO A 99 -12.84 22.75 19.21
C PRO A 99 -12.16 22.53 20.56
N MET A 100 -11.80 21.28 20.85
CA MET A 100 -11.16 20.89 22.11
C MET A 100 -9.66 21.23 22.09
N ASP A 101 -9.20 21.95 23.09
CA ASP A 101 -7.78 22.27 23.25
C ASP A 101 -7.00 21.06 23.81
N VAL A 102 -6.17 20.46 22.97
CA VAL A 102 -5.37 19.27 23.30
C VAL A 102 -4.29 19.56 24.35
N LYS A 103 -3.77 20.80 24.41
CA LYS A 103 -2.78 21.17 25.43
C LYS A 103 -3.38 21.23 26.81
N ARG A 104 -4.62 21.71 26.92
CA ARG A 104 -5.34 21.77 28.19
C ARG A 104 -5.93 20.44 28.59
N PHE A 105 -6.41 19.66 27.61
CA PHE A 105 -7.10 18.39 27.84
C PHE A 105 -6.43 17.26 27.01
N PRO A 106 -5.20 16.89 27.34
CA PRO A 106 -4.43 15.91 26.56
C PRO A 106 -4.87 14.45 26.76
N ILE A 107 -5.76 14.18 27.73
CA ILE A 107 -6.28 12.84 27.98
C ILE A 107 -7.75 12.77 27.61
N VAL A 108 -8.10 11.77 26.81
CA VAL A 108 -9.50 11.40 26.57
C VAL A 108 -9.79 10.07 27.26
N GLU A 109 -10.91 10.02 27.95
CA GLU A 109 -11.45 8.82 28.61
C GLU A 109 -12.80 8.48 27.99
N VAL A 110 -13.02 7.22 27.72
CA VAL A 110 -14.35 6.70 27.38
C VAL A 110 -14.72 5.58 28.33
N THR A 111 -15.91 5.66 28.89
CA THR A 111 -16.49 4.59 29.69
C THR A 111 -17.57 3.90 28.87
N TYR A 112 -17.35 2.62 28.56
CA TYR A 112 -18.22 1.87 27.67
C TYR A 112 -18.24 0.38 28.00
N ARG A 113 -19.21 -0.31 27.41
CA ARG A 113 -19.25 -1.78 27.29
C ARG A 113 -19.85 -2.17 25.92
N CYS A 114 -19.55 -3.37 25.47
CA CYS A 114 -20.14 -3.98 24.28
C CYS A 114 -21.16 -5.01 24.72
N ARG A 115 -22.39 -4.94 24.22
CA ARG A 115 -23.42 -5.96 24.54
C ARG A 115 -23.20 -7.24 23.70
N THR A 116 -22.56 -7.08 22.55
CA THR A 116 -22.24 -8.19 21.65
C THR A 116 -20.75 -8.53 21.68
N PRO A 117 -20.37 -9.82 21.64
CA PRO A 117 -18.97 -10.23 21.80
C PRO A 117 -18.08 -9.91 20.60
N MET A 118 -18.66 -9.67 19.43
CA MET A 118 -17.95 -9.38 18.18
C MET A 118 -17.91 -7.91 17.84
N ALA A 119 -18.49 -7.05 18.70
CA ALA A 119 -18.47 -5.62 18.50
C ALA A 119 -17.03 -5.11 18.36
N ARG A 120 -16.79 -4.30 17.34
CA ARG A 120 -15.51 -3.63 17.12
C ARG A 120 -15.75 -2.11 17.22
N PRO A 121 -15.83 -1.55 18.42
CA PRO A 121 -16.00 -0.13 18.58
C PRO A 121 -14.71 0.60 18.23
N ALA A 122 -14.87 1.82 17.73
CA ALA A 122 -13.78 2.72 17.44
C ALA A 122 -14.17 4.16 17.76
N TRP A 123 -13.20 5.01 17.90
CA TRP A 123 -13.39 6.45 17.96
C TRP A 123 -12.54 7.14 16.92
N LEU A 124 -13.04 8.27 16.44
CA LEU A 124 -12.45 9.07 15.40
C LEU A 124 -12.35 10.51 15.87
N TRP A 125 -11.18 11.10 15.81
CA TRP A 125 -10.97 12.52 16.13
C TRP A 125 -10.71 13.27 14.85
N ARG A 126 -11.48 14.32 14.61
CA ARG A 126 -11.28 15.20 13.45
C ARG A 126 -10.63 16.50 13.89
N TYR A 127 -9.76 17.00 13.04
CA TYR A 127 -8.99 18.20 13.23
C TYR A 127 -8.73 18.88 11.89
N ALA A 128 -8.35 20.16 11.90
CA ALA A 128 -7.99 20.88 10.69
C ALA A 128 -6.90 20.14 9.91
N GLY A 129 -7.26 19.60 8.74
CA GLY A 129 -6.36 18.87 7.83
C GLY A 129 -6.35 17.37 7.95
N GLY A 130 -7.22 16.75 8.78
CA GLY A 130 -7.30 15.29 8.82
C GLY A 130 -8.16 14.69 9.92
N GLU A 131 -8.10 13.41 10.02
CA GLU A 131 -8.75 12.63 11.05
C GLU A 131 -7.80 11.57 11.63
N HIS A 132 -8.06 11.18 12.85
CA HIS A 132 -7.38 10.08 13.52
C HIS A 132 -8.38 9.03 13.96
N PHE A 133 -8.13 7.79 13.56
CA PHE A 133 -8.94 6.62 13.90
C PHE A 133 -8.22 5.74 14.91
N ASP A 134 -8.94 5.22 15.89
CA ASP A 134 -8.42 4.30 16.88
C ASP A 134 -9.46 3.26 17.31
N GLY A 135 -9.07 2.00 17.32
CA GLY A 135 -9.91 0.90 17.76
C GLY A 135 -10.03 0.81 19.27
N LEU A 136 -11.25 0.57 19.74
CA LEU A 136 -11.51 0.22 21.13
C LEU A 136 -11.66 -1.30 21.27
N GLN A 137 -11.13 -1.86 22.35
CA GLN A 137 -11.23 -3.29 22.58
C GLN A 137 -12.65 -3.68 23.04
N PRO A 138 -13.28 -4.71 22.47
CA PRO A 138 -14.59 -5.16 22.91
C PRO A 138 -14.53 -5.66 24.36
N THR A 139 -15.52 -5.29 25.16
CA THR A 139 -15.64 -5.72 26.54
C THR A 139 -17.10 -5.84 26.95
N ARG A 140 -17.47 -6.87 27.68
CA ARG A 140 -18.82 -7.05 28.23
C ARG A 140 -19.06 -6.28 29.53
N ASP A 141 -17.99 -6.07 30.28
CA ASP A 141 -18.05 -5.32 31.53
C ASP A 141 -17.77 -3.83 31.27
N TRP A 142 -18.31 -2.98 32.12
CA TRP A 142 -17.99 -1.56 32.09
C TRP A 142 -16.49 -1.34 32.27
N ARG A 143 -15.91 -0.66 31.28
CA ARG A 143 -14.48 -0.31 31.22
C ARG A 143 -14.33 1.16 30.90
N THR A 144 -13.41 1.82 31.60
CA THR A 144 -12.91 3.13 31.22
C THR A 144 -11.55 2.98 30.59
N ILE A 145 -11.41 3.43 29.35
CA ILE A 145 -10.13 3.51 28.66
C ILE A 145 -9.68 4.97 28.64
N ALA A 146 -8.48 5.23 29.13
CA ALA A 146 -7.82 6.52 29.07
C ALA A 146 -6.71 6.50 28.04
N ARG A 147 -6.67 7.50 27.17
CA ARG A 147 -5.67 7.64 26.14
C ARG A 147 -5.11 9.05 26.08
N ARG A 148 -3.80 9.16 25.94
CA ARG A 148 -3.18 10.44 25.60
C ARG A 148 -3.45 10.74 24.13
N ILE A 149 -3.99 11.90 23.84
CA ILE A 149 -4.11 12.42 22.49
C ILE A 149 -2.70 12.63 21.94
N PRO A 150 -2.42 12.25 20.71
CA PRO A 150 -1.07 12.42 20.13
C PRO A 150 -0.60 13.86 20.21
N HIS A 151 0.62 14.07 20.67
CA HIS A 151 1.18 15.40 20.90
C HIS A 151 2.30 15.77 19.94
N ARG A 152 2.87 14.79 19.25
CA ARG A 152 3.92 15.00 18.24
C ARG A 152 3.30 14.97 16.84
N GLY A 153 3.39 16.08 16.13
CA GLY A 153 2.81 16.20 14.79
C GLY A 153 1.28 16.21 14.74
N PHE A 154 0.62 16.33 15.89
CA PHE A 154 -0.83 16.41 15.99
C PHE A 154 -1.26 17.88 16.19
N PRO A 155 -2.41 18.31 15.63
CA PRO A 155 -2.92 19.66 15.84
C PRO A 155 -3.21 19.96 17.29
N GLU A 156 -3.15 21.25 17.64
CA GLU A 156 -3.46 21.71 19.00
C GLU A 156 -4.94 21.61 19.37
N LYS A 157 -5.81 21.35 18.38
CA LYS A 157 -7.28 21.34 18.57
C LYS A 157 -7.92 20.16 17.87
N ILE A 158 -8.91 19.57 18.52
CA ILE A 158 -9.83 18.57 17.94
C ILE A 158 -11.16 19.27 17.64
N ASP A 159 -11.61 19.21 16.41
CA ASP A 159 -12.83 19.86 15.94
C ASP A 159 -14.09 19.06 16.26
N SER A 160 -14.00 17.73 16.24
CA SER A 160 -15.10 16.83 16.57
C SER A 160 -14.62 15.43 16.98
N LEU A 161 -15.50 14.69 17.65
CA LEU A 161 -15.31 13.29 18.04
C LEU A 161 -16.46 12.46 17.46
N THR A 162 -16.16 11.34 16.86
CA THR A 162 -17.14 10.36 16.37
C THR A 162 -16.84 9.00 16.98
N PHE A 163 -17.83 8.34 17.53
CA PHE A 163 -17.79 6.90 17.78
C PHE A 163 -18.29 6.17 16.55
N ARG A 164 -17.64 5.07 16.23
CA ARG A 164 -18.07 4.17 15.16
C ARG A 164 -18.15 2.77 15.71
N LEU A 165 -19.28 2.12 15.51
CA LEU A 165 -19.45 0.71 15.83
C LEU A 165 -19.45 -0.06 14.51
N PHE A 166 -18.47 -0.92 14.33
CA PHE A 166 -18.41 -1.82 13.18
C PHE A 166 -19.39 -2.97 13.37
N SER A 167 -20.25 -3.16 12.40
CA SER A 167 -21.26 -4.19 12.41
C SER A 167 -21.29 -4.95 11.08
N VAL A 168 -21.62 -6.25 11.12
CA VAL A 168 -21.84 -7.07 9.95
C VAL A 168 -23.32 -7.44 9.85
N ALA A 169 -23.86 -7.60 8.64
CA ALA A 169 -25.30 -7.76 8.42
C ALA A 169 -25.93 -8.94 9.15
N ARG A 170 -25.15 -9.94 9.52
CA ARG A 170 -25.63 -11.13 10.24
C ARG A 170 -25.63 -10.99 11.76
N SER A 171 -24.87 -10.05 12.29
CA SER A 171 -24.82 -9.77 13.72
C SER A 171 -24.86 -8.26 13.92
N LEU A 172 -26.00 -7.78 14.36
CA LEU A 172 -26.11 -6.38 14.80
C LEU A 172 -25.30 -6.22 16.06
N GLU A 173 -24.21 -5.52 15.93
CA GLU A 173 -23.35 -5.20 17.06
C GLU A 173 -23.90 -4.00 17.83
N SER A 174 -23.71 -4.01 19.13
CA SER A 174 -24.16 -2.92 19.98
C SER A 174 -23.14 -2.60 21.08
N MET A 175 -22.97 -1.32 21.34
CA MET A 175 -22.19 -0.81 22.47
C MET A 175 -23.00 0.16 23.31
N GLU A 176 -22.62 0.27 24.55
CA GLU A 176 -23.23 1.21 25.47
C GLU A 176 -22.14 2.15 26.02
N ILE A 177 -22.35 3.46 25.89
CA ILE A 177 -21.39 4.48 26.30
C ILE A 177 -21.99 5.20 27.52
N GLN A 178 -21.27 5.16 28.64
CA GLN A 178 -21.68 5.87 29.83
C GLN A 178 -21.25 7.35 29.82
N SER A 179 -20.01 7.60 29.39
CA SER A 179 -19.46 8.94 29.33
C SER A 179 -18.22 9.05 28.47
N VAL A 180 -17.96 10.27 28.03
CA VAL A 180 -16.69 10.68 27.44
C VAL A 180 -16.15 11.86 28.22
N ARG A 181 -14.88 11.83 28.60
CA ARG A 181 -14.25 12.86 29.40
C ARG A 181 -12.93 13.29 28.78
N PHE A 182 -12.78 14.55 28.47
CA PHE A 182 -11.50 15.16 28.15
C PHE A 182 -10.96 15.84 29.41
N ARG A 183 -9.75 15.52 29.79
CA ARG A 183 -9.18 16.02 31.04
C ARG A 183 -7.72 16.42 30.96
N ALA A 184 -7.29 17.23 31.90
CA ALA A 184 -5.89 17.49 32.20
C ALA A 184 -5.18 16.18 32.63
N MET A 185 -3.87 16.14 32.48
CA MET A 185 -3.04 15.09 33.05
C MET A 185 -2.97 15.20 34.55
N SER A 186 -2.90 14.08 35.25
CA SER A 186 -2.44 14.07 36.62
C SER A 186 -0.93 14.40 36.70
N PRO A 187 -0.44 14.85 37.87
CA PRO A 187 1.01 15.07 38.01
C PRO A 187 1.86 13.85 37.77
N GLU A 188 1.34 12.65 38.03
CA GLU A 188 2.02 11.38 37.78
C GLU A 188 2.07 11.07 36.30
N GLU A 189 0.96 11.25 35.56
CA GLU A 189 0.88 11.08 34.11
C GLU A 189 1.80 12.08 33.40
N GLU A 190 1.77 13.35 33.83
CA GLU A 190 2.63 14.38 33.26
C GLU A 190 4.10 14.06 33.45
N ALA A 191 4.50 13.69 34.68
CA ALA A 191 5.89 13.31 34.96
C ALA A 191 6.34 12.07 34.21
N ALA A 192 5.47 11.05 34.03
CA ALA A 192 5.79 9.86 33.25
C ALA A 192 5.96 10.21 31.76
N CYS A 193 5.07 11.00 31.19
CA CYS A 193 5.17 11.47 29.81
C CYS A 193 6.41 12.33 29.58
N GLN A 194 6.72 13.27 30.47
CA GLN A 194 7.92 14.11 30.38
C GLN A 194 9.21 13.27 30.41
N ARG A 195 9.30 12.27 31.31
CA ARG A 195 10.45 11.36 31.33
C ARG A 195 10.59 10.56 30.04
N ALA A 196 9.48 10.01 29.52
CA ALA A 196 9.49 9.25 28.28
C ALA A 196 9.84 10.14 27.07
N ASP A 197 9.27 11.33 27.00
CA ASP A 197 9.56 12.29 25.92
C ASP A 197 11.02 12.74 25.95
N ALA A 198 11.58 13.03 27.13
CA ALA A 198 12.99 13.38 27.31
C ALA A 198 13.93 12.23 26.93
N ALA A 199 13.57 11.00 27.24
CA ALA A 199 14.33 9.83 26.83
C ALA A 199 14.33 9.67 25.29
N LEU A 200 13.19 9.90 24.63
CA LEU A 200 13.10 9.87 23.19
C LEU A 200 13.84 11.00 22.49
N GLU A 201 13.93 12.18 23.10
CA GLU A 201 14.72 13.29 22.58
C GLU A 201 16.24 12.99 22.58
N GLN A 202 16.68 12.20 23.56
CA GLN A 202 18.07 11.75 23.69
C GLN A 202 18.37 10.51 22.83
N GLU A 203 17.36 9.83 22.34
CA GLU A 203 17.54 8.66 21.49
C GLU A 203 18.21 9.07 20.17
N PRO A 204 19.32 8.45 19.80
CA PRO A 204 20.02 8.78 18.56
C PRO A 204 19.16 8.43 17.34
N ALA A 205 19.35 9.21 16.28
CA ALA A 205 18.82 8.85 14.97
C ALA A 205 19.40 7.48 14.54
N PRO A 206 18.68 6.72 13.70
CA PRO A 206 19.19 5.43 13.22
C PRO A 206 20.49 5.63 12.42
N PRO A 207 21.37 4.63 12.38
CA PRO A 207 22.57 4.66 11.56
C PRO A 207 22.24 4.90 10.09
N ARG A 208 23.19 5.45 9.35
CA ARG A 208 23.07 5.55 7.90
C ARG A 208 23.55 4.25 7.24
N TYR A 209 22.67 3.67 6.44
CA TYR A 209 22.97 2.46 5.67
C TYR A 209 23.25 2.82 4.22
N ARG A 210 24.40 2.40 3.70
CA ARG A 210 24.75 2.62 2.29
C ARG A 210 23.66 2.05 1.36
N LEU A 211 23.14 0.90 1.72
CA LEU A 211 22.08 0.21 1.00
C LEU A 211 20.88 1.11 0.73
N LEU A 212 20.39 1.83 1.74
CA LEU A 212 19.24 2.76 1.59
C LEU A 212 19.59 4.07 0.88
N THR A 213 20.87 4.42 0.75
CA THR A 213 21.27 5.60 -0.05
C THR A 213 21.41 5.30 -1.53
N GLU A 214 21.61 4.05 -1.90
CA GLU A 214 21.85 3.61 -3.28
C GLU A 214 20.65 2.87 -3.90
N PHE A 215 19.71 2.39 -3.09
CA PHE A 215 18.61 1.54 -3.53
C PHE A 215 17.25 2.12 -3.13
N MET A 216 16.39 2.34 -4.10
CA MET A 216 14.98 2.70 -3.90
C MET A 216 14.13 1.46 -4.13
N PRO A 217 13.44 0.93 -3.10
CA PRO A 217 12.59 -0.22 -3.28
C PRO A 217 11.34 0.12 -4.10
N ILE A 218 11.08 -0.73 -5.06
CA ILE A 218 9.84 -0.79 -5.85
C ILE A 218 9.35 -2.22 -5.70
N GLY A 219 8.35 -2.44 -4.87
CA GLY A 219 8.04 -3.78 -4.39
C GLY A 219 6.57 -4.12 -4.28
N VAL A 220 6.35 -5.36 -3.90
CA VAL A 220 5.05 -5.93 -3.57
C VAL A 220 5.15 -6.68 -2.25
N SER A 221 4.01 -6.94 -1.60
CA SER A 221 3.92 -7.82 -0.44
C SER A 221 3.38 -9.19 -0.86
N MET A 222 3.95 -10.25 -0.27
CA MET A 222 3.55 -11.64 -0.43
C MET A 222 3.51 -12.35 0.93
N LYS A 223 2.56 -13.28 1.09
CA LYS A 223 2.45 -14.12 2.30
C LYS A 223 3.02 -15.51 2.06
N ALA A 224 3.95 -15.96 2.90
CA ALA A 224 4.58 -17.27 2.76
C ALA A 224 3.57 -18.43 2.88
N ARG A 225 2.62 -18.32 3.82
CA ARG A 225 1.56 -19.33 4.01
C ARG A 225 0.62 -19.41 2.82
N SER A 226 0.19 -18.27 2.27
CA SER A 226 -0.63 -18.24 1.05
C SER A 226 0.12 -18.81 -0.15
N ALA A 227 1.42 -18.52 -0.29
CA ALA A 227 2.25 -19.08 -1.35
C ALA A 227 2.30 -20.63 -1.26
N ARG A 228 2.49 -21.18 -0.05
CA ARG A 228 2.50 -22.64 0.17
C ARG A 228 1.15 -23.27 -0.21
N ARG A 229 0.06 -22.69 0.24
CA ARG A 229 -1.28 -23.16 -0.07
C ARG A 229 -1.60 -23.09 -1.58
N LEU A 230 -1.20 -22.02 -2.24
CA LEU A 230 -1.37 -21.86 -3.69
C LEU A 230 -0.52 -22.87 -4.46
N ALA A 231 0.71 -23.17 -4.03
CA ALA A 231 1.55 -24.21 -4.62
C ALA A 231 0.88 -25.58 -4.54
N GLU A 232 0.32 -25.95 -3.39
CA GLU A 232 -0.43 -27.19 -3.20
C GLU A 232 -1.67 -27.26 -4.12
N ILE A 233 -2.45 -26.18 -4.23
CA ILE A 233 -3.59 -26.11 -5.13
C ILE A 233 -3.18 -26.27 -6.58
N MET A 234 -2.09 -25.62 -6.99
CA MET A 234 -1.58 -25.64 -8.35
C MET A 234 -0.82 -26.92 -8.69
N ASP A 235 -0.59 -27.80 -7.71
CA ASP A 235 0.15 -29.05 -7.83
C ASP A 235 1.58 -28.88 -8.32
N ILE A 236 2.25 -27.91 -7.75
CA ILE A 236 3.67 -27.59 -8.01
C ILE A 236 4.46 -27.53 -6.71
N SER A 237 5.77 -27.62 -6.78
CA SER A 237 6.61 -27.44 -5.61
C SER A 237 6.54 -25.99 -5.08
N PHE A 238 6.81 -25.81 -3.78
CA PHE A 238 6.91 -24.48 -3.18
C PHE A 238 8.01 -23.64 -3.85
N HIS A 239 9.13 -24.25 -4.22
CA HIS A 239 10.18 -23.64 -5.02
C HIS A 239 9.68 -23.13 -6.39
N ASP A 240 8.96 -23.97 -7.14
CA ASP A 240 8.45 -23.58 -8.47
C ASP A 240 7.42 -22.45 -8.37
N TYR A 241 6.60 -22.45 -7.34
CA TYR A 241 5.67 -21.35 -7.12
C TYR A 241 6.41 -20.02 -6.94
N TRP A 242 7.42 -20.00 -6.05
CA TRP A 242 8.22 -18.80 -5.80
C TRP A 242 8.99 -18.38 -7.03
N ARG A 243 9.59 -19.34 -7.76
CA ARG A 243 10.30 -19.04 -9.01
C ARG A 243 9.39 -18.36 -10.03
N LEU A 244 8.15 -18.86 -10.22
CA LEU A 244 7.17 -18.25 -11.12
C LEU A 244 6.77 -16.84 -10.65
N ALA A 245 6.51 -16.66 -9.37
CA ALA A 245 6.11 -15.39 -8.81
C ALA A 245 7.24 -14.34 -8.87
N LEU A 246 8.45 -14.70 -8.44
CA LEU A 246 9.59 -13.76 -8.42
C LEU A 246 10.03 -13.37 -9.82
N GLU A 247 9.99 -14.30 -10.79
CA GLU A 247 10.24 -13.99 -12.20
C GLU A 247 9.20 -12.99 -12.72
N ASP A 248 7.92 -13.19 -12.45
CA ASP A 248 6.85 -12.29 -12.88
C ASP A 248 7.00 -10.90 -12.23
N ILE A 249 7.35 -10.83 -10.96
CA ILE A 249 7.63 -9.59 -10.23
C ILE A 249 8.79 -8.82 -10.88
N ALA A 250 9.88 -9.51 -11.19
CA ALA A 250 11.05 -8.92 -11.86
C ALA A 250 10.69 -8.42 -13.27
N ARG A 251 9.85 -9.16 -14.00
CA ARG A 251 9.37 -8.79 -15.36
C ARG A 251 8.50 -7.53 -15.33
N HIS A 252 7.84 -7.24 -14.22
CA HIS A 252 7.07 -6.01 -14.01
C HIS A 252 7.93 -4.89 -13.40
N HIS A 253 9.25 -4.95 -13.57
CA HIS A 253 10.22 -3.92 -13.12
C HIS A 253 10.22 -3.62 -11.63
N HIS A 254 9.75 -4.56 -10.82
CA HIS A 254 9.91 -4.51 -9.38
C HIS A 254 11.28 -5.07 -8.99
N ASN A 255 11.84 -4.56 -7.90
CA ASN A 255 13.17 -4.91 -7.42
C ASN A 255 13.18 -5.37 -5.96
N CYS A 256 12.00 -5.41 -5.32
CA CYS A 256 11.88 -5.75 -3.91
C CYS A 256 10.58 -6.51 -3.60
N VAL A 257 10.61 -7.35 -2.56
CA VAL A 257 9.42 -8.06 -2.07
C VAL A 257 9.42 -8.03 -0.54
N ILE A 258 8.30 -7.59 0.06
CA ILE A 258 8.02 -7.86 1.46
C ILE A 258 7.49 -9.29 1.54
N ILE A 259 8.13 -10.14 2.33
CA ILE A 259 7.65 -11.50 2.57
C ILE A 259 7.14 -11.57 4.01
N GLU A 260 5.82 -11.71 4.15
CA GLU A 260 5.15 -11.86 5.43
C GLU A 260 5.17 -13.32 5.92
N GLU A 261 4.98 -13.51 7.22
CA GLU A 261 4.89 -14.82 7.87
C GLU A 261 6.19 -15.63 7.75
N MET A 262 7.32 -14.93 7.81
CA MET A 262 8.64 -15.56 7.61
C MET A 262 9.02 -16.58 8.67
N ALA A 263 8.43 -16.48 9.88
CA ALA A 263 8.61 -17.48 10.93
C ALA A 263 8.11 -18.88 10.55
N ASP A 264 7.23 -18.97 9.55
CA ASP A 264 6.69 -20.24 9.06
C ASP A 264 7.63 -20.99 8.09
N LEU A 265 8.76 -20.37 7.71
CA LEU A 265 9.72 -20.94 6.78
C LEU A 265 10.88 -21.61 7.49
N SER A 266 11.24 -22.82 7.05
CA SER A 266 12.46 -23.48 7.49
C SER A 266 13.72 -22.75 6.98
N PRO A 267 14.88 -22.90 7.64
CA PRO A 267 16.15 -22.33 7.17
C PRO A 267 16.54 -22.76 5.75
N ALA A 268 16.15 -23.97 5.33
CA ALA A 268 16.40 -24.46 3.98
C ALA A 268 15.55 -23.72 2.94
N GLU A 269 14.28 -23.49 3.22
CA GLU A 269 13.38 -22.72 2.36
C GLU A 269 13.82 -21.25 2.28
N TRP A 270 14.29 -20.68 3.38
CA TRP A 270 14.91 -19.36 3.41
C TRP A 270 16.07 -19.25 2.44
N LYS A 271 17.01 -20.18 2.53
CA LYS A 271 18.21 -20.20 1.68
C LYS A 271 17.82 -20.33 0.20
N ASP A 272 16.84 -21.16 -0.09
CA ASP A 272 16.30 -21.32 -1.45
C ASP A 272 15.70 -20.02 -1.99
N LEU A 273 14.85 -19.36 -1.21
CA LEU A 273 14.26 -18.06 -1.57
C LEU A 273 15.31 -16.97 -1.80
N LEU A 274 16.33 -16.89 -0.96
CA LEU A 274 17.43 -15.93 -1.14
C LEU A 274 18.23 -16.21 -2.42
N GLY A 275 18.37 -17.48 -2.79
CA GLY A 275 18.94 -17.90 -4.07
C GLY A 275 18.11 -17.40 -5.26
N LEU A 276 16.81 -17.63 -5.23
CA LEU A 276 15.89 -17.12 -6.27
C LEU A 276 15.89 -15.59 -6.34
N ALA A 277 15.93 -14.90 -5.21
CA ALA A 277 16.03 -13.44 -5.20
C ALA A 277 17.29 -12.94 -5.91
N HIS A 278 18.42 -13.61 -5.67
CA HIS A 278 19.67 -13.31 -6.35
C HIS A 278 19.56 -13.51 -7.88
N ASP A 279 18.98 -14.63 -8.31
CA ASP A 279 18.82 -14.98 -9.73
C ASP A 279 17.97 -13.94 -10.49
N PHE A 280 16.93 -13.40 -9.83
CA PHE A 280 16.07 -12.37 -10.41
C PHE A 280 16.48 -10.93 -10.06
N SER A 281 17.62 -10.73 -9.38
CA SER A 281 18.10 -9.41 -8.91
C SER A 281 17.07 -8.67 -8.04
N LEU A 282 16.37 -9.41 -7.19
CA LEU A 282 15.41 -8.89 -6.22
C LEU A 282 16.05 -8.78 -4.83
N ARG A 283 15.45 -7.95 -3.98
CA ARG A 283 15.74 -7.89 -2.55
C ARG A 283 14.50 -8.18 -1.74
N PHE A 284 14.68 -8.73 -0.55
CA PHE A 284 13.61 -9.05 0.37
C PHE A 284 13.58 -8.12 1.57
N VAL A 285 12.39 -7.83 2.04
CA VAL A 285 12.11 -7.28 3.35
C VAL A 285 11.32 -8.34 4.12
N PRO A 286 12.00 -9.19 4.90
CA PRO A 286 11.36 -10.21 5.70
C PRO A 286 10.53 -9.57 6.82
N LEU A 287 9.27 -9.98 6.92
CA LEU A 287 8.32 -9.58 7.97
C LEU A 287 7.92 -10.82 8.78
N PHE A 288 8.20 -10.80 10.07
CA PHE A 288 8.04 -11.96 10.93
C PHE A 288 6.72 -12.03 11.68
N ASP A 289 6.02 -10.90 11.84
CA ASP A 289 4.80 -10.77 12.65
C ASP A 289 4.95 -11.31 14.09
N TRP A 290 6.12 -11.07 14.67
CA TRP A 290 6.44 -11.55 16.00
C TRP A 290 5.64 -10.78 17.07
N PRO A 291 5.04 -11.50 18.07
CA PRO A 291 4.48 -10.85 19.25
C PRO A 291 5.59 -10.19 20.07
N MET A 292 5.60 -8.85 20.11
CA MET A 292 6.67 -8.08 20.76
C MET A 292 6.77 -8.33 22.26
N ASP A 293 5.69 -8.77 22.90
CA ASP A 293 5.69 -9.14 24.33
C ASP A 293 6.63 -10.33 24.62
N ASP A 294 6.88 -11.20 23.64
CA ASP A 294 7.78 -12.33 23.75
C ASP A 294 9.25 -11.97 23.45
N PHE A 295 9.49 -10.83 22.81
CA PHE A 295 10.83 -10.46 22.35
C PHE A 295 11.81 -10.21 23.52
N GLU A 296 11.36 -9.65 24.63
CA GLU A 296 12.19 -9.42 25.80
C GLU A 296 12.74 -10.73 26.38
N THR A 297 11.98 -11.82 26.26
CA THR A 297 12.33 -13.13 26.81
C THR A 297 13.13 -14.00 25.84
N ASN A 298 12.72 -14.01 24.57
CA ASN A 298 13.18 -14.96 23.56
C ASN A 298 13.95 -14.28 22.40
N GLY A 299 14.07 -12.95 22.40
CA GLY A 299 14.62 -12.19 21.28
C GLY A 299 16.07 -12.54 20.94
N ALA A 300 16.91 -12.83 21.93
CA ALA A 300 18.31 -13.17 21.69
C ALA A 300 18.45 -14.51 20.91
N GLU A 301 17.74 -15.55 21.32
CA GLU A 301 17.72 -16.85 20.62
C GLU A 301 17.12 -16.73 19.23
N TRP A 302 16.08 -15.93 19.11
CA TRP A 302 15.42 -15.66 17.84
C TRP A 302 16.36 -14.95 16.85
N ILE A 303 17.13 -13.96 17.30
CA ILE A 303 18.13 -13.25 16.48
C ILE A 303 19.19 -14.22 15.97
N GLU A 304 19.70 -15.11 16.84
CA GLU A 304 20.68 -16.13 16.44
C GLU A 304 20.13 -17.09 15.40
N THR A 305 18.83 -17.37 15.42
CA THR A 305 18.20 -18.32 14.50
C THR A 305 17.75 -17.68 13.18
N HIS A 306 17.20 -16.44 13.20
CA HIS A 306 16.51 -15.86 12.05
C HIS A 306 17.23 -14.65 11.43
N ILE A 307 18.12 -13.98 12.14
CA ILE A 307 18.84 -12.81 11.64
C ILE A 307 20.29 -13.14 11.28
N ARG A 308 21.04 -13.60 12.26
CA ARG A 308 22.50 -13.81 12.12
C ARG A 308 22.92 -14.73 10.97
N PRO A 309 22.22 -15.85 10.67
CA PRO A 309 22.58 -16.71 9.54
C PRO A 309 22.48 -16.06 8.16
N PHE A 310 21.75 -14.96 8.07
CA PHE A 310 21.42 -14.26 6.81
C PHE A 310 21.96 -12.83 6.75
N ALA A 311 22.68 -12.37 7.77
CA ALA A 311 23.17 -11.00 7.90
C ALA A 311 24.12 -10.55 6.76
N ASP A 312 24.77 -11.49 6.07
CA ASP A 312 25.63 -11.19 4.93
C ASP A 312 24.95 -11.36 3.57
N SER A 313 23.66 -11.65 3.54
CA SER A 313 22.93 -11.90 2.28
C SER A 313 22.66 -10.61 1.52
N PRO A 314 23.19 -10.44 0.30
CA PRO A 314 22.90 -9.25 -0.51
C PRO A 314 21.45 -9.18 -0.99
N ALA A 315 20.69 -10.27 -0.85
CA ALA A 315 19.28 -10.34 -1.20
C ALA A 315 18.35 -9.76 -0.12
N ILE A 316 18.88 -9.39 1.06
CA ILE A 316 18.09 -8.70 2.08
C ILE A 316 18.23 -7.19 1.92
N LEU A 317 17.13 -6.45 2.05
CA LEU A 317 17.12 -5.00 2.05
C LEU A 317 17.00 -4.44 3.47
N ALA A 318 16.08 -4.97 4.25
CA ALA A 318 15.77 -4.52 5.60
C ALA A 318 15.02 -5.62 6.36
N TRP A 319 14.99 -5.54 7.68
CA TRP A 319 14.24 -6.44 8.55
C TRP A 319 12.96 -5.77 9.05
N MET A 320 11.88 -6.50 9.19
CA MET A 320 10.64 -6.06 9.82
C MET A 320 10.16 -7.09 10.83
N LEU A 321 9.84 -6.66 12.05
CA LEU A 321 9.40 -7.57 13.11
C LEU A 321 7.89 -7.73 13.15
N GLN A 322 7.16 -6.65 12.97
CA GLN A 322 5.70 -6.63 13.06
C GLN A 322 5.13 -5.71 11.99
N ASN A 323 4.00 -6.10 11.42
CA ASN A 323 3.23 -5.25 10.54
C ASN A 323 2.41 -4.25 11.36
N GLU A 324 2.44 -2.99 10.96
CA GLU A 324 1.61 -1.91 11.53
C GLU A 324 1.60 -1.88 13.07
N PRO A 325 2.78 -1.78 13.71
CA PRO A 325 2.88 -1.90 15.15
C PRO A 325 2.11 -0.77 15.87
N PRO A 326 1.34 -1.12 16.92
CA PRO A 326 0.61 -0.14 17.71
C PRO A 326 1.55 0.67 18.61
N GLU A 327 1.10 1.84 19.06
CA GLU A 327 1.89 2.72 19.92
C GLU A 327 2.51 2.03 21.15
N HIS A 328 1.74 1.19 21.83
CA HIS A 328 2.19 0.53 23.05
C HIS A 328 3.33 -0.46 22.85
N SER A 329 3.54 -0.95 21.63
CA SER A 329 4.66 -1.85 21.29
C SER A 329 5.96 -1.09 20.99
N PHE A 330 5.92 0.25 20.90
CA PHE A 330 7.07 1.05 20.50
C PHE A 330 8.32 0.83 21.35
N PRO A 331 8.28 0.80 22.71
CA PRO A 331 9.47 0.59 23.52
C PRO A 331 10.16 -0.75 23.22
N ALA A 332 9.37 -1.82 23.05
CA ALA A 332 9.88 -3.15 22.71
C ALA A 332 10.51 -3.16 21.31
N HIS A 333 9.86 -2.51 20.32
CA HIS A 333 10.44 -2.37 18.97
C HIS A 333 11.75 -1.60 18.96
N LEU A 334 11.87 -0.53 19.75
CA LEU A 334 13.09 0.25 19.85
C LEU A 334 14.23 -0.57 20.46
N ALA A 335 13.94 -1.37 21.48
CA ALA A 335 14.90 -2.30 22.09
C ALA A 335 15.32 -3.40 21.09
N ALA A 336 14.35 -4.00 20.40
CA ALA A 336 14.59 -5.02 19.38
C ALA A 336 15.44 -4.48 18.22
N ARG A 337 15.16 -3.26 17.72
CA ARG A 337 15.98 -2.60 16.71
C ARG A 337 17.45 -2.59 17.11
N LYS A 338 17.76 -2.13 18.32
CA LYS A 338 19.16 -2.04 18.80
C LYS A 338 19.87 -3.40 18.82
N GLN A 339 19.16 -4.45 19.21
CA GLN A 339 19.74 -5.80 19.25
C GLN A 339 19.96 -6.36 17.83
N ILE A 340 19.01 -6.14 16.92
CA ILE A 340 19.13 -6.59 15.53
C ILE A 340 20.24 -5.83 14.80
N GLU A 341 20.32 -4.50 14.95
CA GLU A 341 21.39 -3.70 14.37
C GLU A 341 22.81 -4.06 14.89
N GLN A 342 22.90 -4.62 16.09
CA GLN A 342 24.15 -5.20 16.61
C GLN A 342 24.47 -6.56 15.99
N ALA A 343 23.46 -7.38 15.73
CA ALA A 343 23.61 -8.71 15.14
C ALA A 343 23.85 -8.66 13.63
N ASP A 344 23.23 -7.68 12.98
CA ASP A 344 23.33 -7.41 11.54
C ASP A 344 23.52 -5.90 11.29
N PRO A 345 24.76 -5.42 11.21
CA PRO A 345 25.04 -4.02 10.94
C PRO A 345 24.86 -3.63 9.46
N ASN A 346 24.62 -4.60 8.57
CA ASN A 346 24.50 -4.36 7.12
C ASN A 346 23.08 -3.98 6.69
N HIS A 347 22.06 -4.52 7.38
CA HIS A 347 20.67 -4.34 7.00
C HIS A 347 19.89 -3.60 8.09
N PRO A 348 19.18 -2.51 7.72
CA PRO A 348 18.41 -1.71 8.65
C PRO A 348 17.14 -2.42 9.12
N MET A 349 16.61 -1.94 10.24
CA MET A 349 15.22 -2.17 10.59
C MET A 349 14.31 -1.18 9.86
N ALA A 350 13.23 -1.71 9.28
CA ALA A 350 12.15 -0.95 8.65
C ALA A 350 10.83 -1.14 9.41
N VAL A 351 9.91 -0.20 9.26
CA VAL A 351 8.58 -0.26 9.87
C VAL A 351 7.54 0.41 8.99
N PHE A 352 6.40 -0.23 8.81
CA PHE A 352 5.21 0.41 8.25
C PHE A 352 4.21 0.69 9.37
N MET A 353 3.57 1.84 9.31
CA MET A 353 2.59 2.28 10.29
C MET A 353 1.27 2.57 9.59
N ARG A 354 0.19 2.11 10.17
CA ARG A 354 -1.17 2.40 9.71
C ARG A 354 -1.76 3.59 10.45
N GLU A 355 -1.56 3.59 11.76
CA GLU A 355 -2.20 4.58 12.62
C GLU A 355 -1.39 5.86 12.73
N PRO A 356 -1.98 7.03 12.46
CA PRO A 356 -1.29 8.31 12.53
C PRO A 356 -0.52 8.57 13.83
N ASN A 357 -0.98 8.03 14.95
CA ASN A 357 -0.30 8.15 16.25
C ASN A 357 1.05 7.45 16.31
N SER A 358 1.19 6.35 15.58
CA SER A 358 2.43 5.59 15.55
C SER A 358 3.54 6.34 14.83
N TYR A 359 3.20 7.21 13.84
CA TYR A 359 4.22 7.92 13.06
C TYR A 359 5.18 8.74 13.90
N PRO A 360 4.73 9.61 14.81
CA PRO A 360 5.67 10.42 15.60
C PRO A 360 6.57 9.61 16.51
N LEU A 361 6.17 8.40 16.84
CA LEU A 361 6.96 7.50 17.68
C LEU A 361 7.97 6.70 16.87
N TYR A 362 7.54 6.07 15.77
CA TYR A 362 8.38 5.14 15.01
C TYR A 362 9.25 5.83 13.96
N ALA A 363 8.69 6.78 13.19
CA ALA A 363 9.39 7.37 12.05
C ALA A 363 10.74 8.01 12.38
N PRO A 364 10.95 8.67 13.54
CA PRO A 364 12.25 9.26 13.87
C PRO A 364 13.36 8.25 14.16
N PHE A 365 13.01 7.00 14.47
CA PHE A 365 13.93 6.04 15.06
C PHE A 365 14.21 4.81 14.20
N PHE A 366 13.63 4.73 12.99
CA PHE A 366 13.88 3.63 12.06
C PHE A 366 14.54 4.17 10.78
N ALA A 367 15.52 3.43 10.24
CA ALA A 367 16.25 3.85 9.06
C ALA A 367 15.36 3.94 7.81
N ALA A 368 14.38 3.06 7.72
CA ALA A 368 13.28 3.14 6.77
C ALA A 368 11.95 3.09 7.54
N SER A 369 11.11 4.09 7.33
CA SER A 369 9.77 4.15 7.90
C SER A 369 8.75 4.40 6.80
N GLY A 370 7.56 3.83 6.93
CA GLY A 370 6.57 3.94 5.88
C GLY A 370 5.15 4.02 6.40
N ILE A 371 4.23 4.33 5.49
CA ILE A 371 2.80 4.36 5.75
C ILE A 371 2.10 3.22 5.00
N SER A 372 1.19 2.53 5.69
CA SER A 372 0.16 1.70 5.07
C SER A 372 -1.05 2.58 4.84
N HIS A 373 -1.23 3.03 3.61
CA HIS A 373 -2.33 3.94 3.26
C HIS A 373 -3.30 3.25 2.30
N TYR A 374 -4.40 2.75 2.86
CA TYR A 374 -5.38 1.94 2.14
C TYR A 374 -6.66 2.69 1.76
N LYS A 375 -6.61 4.03 1.70
CA LYS A 375 -7.73 4.86 1.27
C LYS A 375 -7.77 4.99 -0.25
N SER A 376 -8.21 3.93 -0.92
CA SER A 376 -8.29 3.88 -2.39
C SER A 376 -9.31 4.83 -2.99
N HIS A 377 -10.39 5.15 -2.25
CA HIS A 377 -11.46 6.06 -2.69
C HIS A 377 -11.07 7.54 -2.66
N VAL A 378 -9.96 7.90 -1.98
CA VAL A 378 -9.38 9.25 -1.99
C VAL A 378 -7.88 9.17 -2.31
N PRO A 379 -7.51 8.78 -3.54
CA PRO A 379 -6.10 8.56 -3.89
C PRO A 379 -5.22 9.79 -3.68
N SER A 380 -5.78 11.00 -3.84
CA SER A 380 -5.08 12.27 -3.59
C SER A 380 -4.66 12.47 -2.13
N SER A 381 -5.31 11.79 -1.17
CA SER A 381 -4.94 11.85 0.25
C SER A 381 -3.55 11.28 0.53
N MET A 382 -3.04 10.39 -0.32
CA MET A 382 -1.70 9.81 -0.21
C MET A 382 -0.62 10.89 -0.09
N GLY A 383 -0.65 11.88 -0.98
CA GLY A 383 0.33 12.97 -0.95
C GLY A 383 0.24 13.81 0.33
N ALA A 384 -0.97 14.11 0.80
CA ALA A 384 -1.19 14.86 2.03
C ALA A 384 -0.61 14.11 3.25
N MET A 385 -0.88 12.81 3.37
CA MET A 385 -0.34 11.96 4.43
C MET A 385 1.19 11.95 4.43
N ILE A 386 1.81 11.79 3.28
CA ILE A 386 3.28 11.79 3.18
C ILE A 386 3.84 13.15 3.60
N ARG A 387 3.29 14.25 3.14
CA ARG A 387 3.75 15.61 3.51
C ARG A 387 3.64 15.88 5.00
N CYS A 388 2.60 15.36 5.67
CA CYS A 388 2.44 15.47 7.12
C CYS A 388 3.48 14.65 7.89
N HIS A 389 3.77 13.43 7.45
CA HIS A 389 4.53 12.48 8.26
C HIS A 389 6.00 12.37 7.90
N ARG A 390 6.36 12.56 6.62
CA ARG A 390 7.76 12.53 6.19
C ARG A 390 8.69 13.48 6.97
N PRO A 391 8.30 14.71 7.35
CA PRO A 391 9.16 15.59 8.15
C PRO A 391 9.54 15.02 9.53
N LEU A 392 8.77 14.09 10.06
CA LEU A 392 9.07 13.42 11.33
C LEU A 392 10.15 12.35 11.18
N ASN A 393 10.39 11.87 9.97
CA ASN A 393 11.39 10.86 9.70
C ASN A 393 12.81 11.44 9.80
N ARG A 394 13.60 10.98 10.77
CA ARG A 394 15.05 11.22 10.87
C ARG A 394 15.89 10.12 10.23
N GLY A 395 15.23 9.09 9.70
CA GLY A 395 15.84 8.01 8.94
C GLY A 395 16.22 8.40 7.51
N GLN A 396 16.65 7.42 6.72
CA GLN A 396 17.13 7.64 5.37
C GLN A 396 16.02 7.66 4.32
N GLN A 397 15.00 6.80 4.48
CA GLN A 397 13.94 6.64 3.50
C GLN A 397 12.55 6.67 4.14
N PHE A 398 11.60 7.21 3.40
CA PHE A 398 10.18 7.15 3.69
C PHE A 398 9.49 6.32 2.61
N TRP A 399 8.83 5.22 3.03
CA TRP A 399 8.19 4.25 2.15
C TRP A 399 6.67 4.39 2.15
N VAL A 400 6.03 3.80 1.16
CA VAL A 400 4.58 3.70 1.05
C VAL A 400 4.19 2.26 0.77
N LEU A 401 3.19 1.77 1.49
CA LEU A 401 2.49 0.53 1.20
C LEU A 401 1.06 0.88 0.75
N ALA A 402 0.81 0.71 -0.55
CA ALA A 402 -0.45 1.07 -1.19
C ALA A 402 -1.37 -0.14 -1.36
N PRO A 403 -2.70 0.05 -1.45
CA PRO A 403 -3.64 -1.04 -1.57
C PRO A 403 -3.73 -1.55 -3.01
N ALA A 404 -3.72 -2.86 -3.16
CA ALA A 404 -4.19 -3.57 -4.36
C ALA A 404 -4.80 -4.91 -3.93
N PHE A 405 -5.77 -4.83 -3.06
CA PHE A 405 -6.48 -5.98 -2.52
C PHE A 405 -7.93 -5.61 -2.22
N VAL A 406 -8.78 -6.62 -2.14
CA VAL A 406 -10.14 -6.49 -1.63
C VAL A 406 -10.36 -7.61 -0.61
N TYR A 407 -10.65 -7.23 0.62
CA TYR A 407 -11.17 -8.17 1.62
C TYR A 407 -12.67 -8.40 1.37
N ALA A 408 -13.17 -9.56 1.77
CA ALA A 408 -14.59 -9.86 1.65
C ALA A 408 -15.50 -8.87 2.38
N THR A 409 -14.98 -8.25 3.42
CA THR A 409 -15.76 -7.50 4.41
C THR A 409 -15.40 -6.02 4.51
N ASP A 410 -14.20 -5.60 4.10
CA ASP A 410 -13.64 -4.34 4.57
C ASP A 410 -13.34 -3.31 3.48
N THR A 411 -13.19 -3.71 2.22
CA THR A 411 -12.87 -2.78 1.15
C THR A 411 -13.79 -2.93 -0.04
N PRO A 412 -14.61 -1.93 -0.27
CA PRO A 412 -15.64 -2.01 -1.29
C PRO A 412 -15.13 -1.97 -2.73
N GLU A 413 -13.98 -1.37 -2.97
CA GLU A 413 -13.60 -1.02 -4.33
C GLU A 413 -12.18 -1.46 -4.67
N TRP A 414 -12.06 -2.12 -5.80
CA TRP A 414 -10.80 -2.38 -6.46
C TRP A 414 -10.29 -1.09 -7.09
N ASN A 415 -9.03 -0.75 -6.88
CA ASN A 415 -8.43 0.39 -7.55
C ASN A 415 -8.50 0.23 -9.07
N THR A 416 -8.90 1.29 -9.74
CA THR A 416 -8.75 1.43 -11.19
C THR A 416 -7.31 1.78 -11.55
N CYS A 417 -6.93 1.58 -12.80
CA CYS A 417 -5.60 2.01 -13.28
C CYS A 417 -5.33 3.52 -13.09
N PRO A 418 -6.30 4.44 -13.33
CA PRO A 418 -6.13 5.86 -13.00
C PRO A 418 -5.89 6.13 -11.51
N GLU A 419 -6.62 5.49 -10.61
CA GLU A 419 -6.44 5.65 -9.17
C GLU A 419 -5.07 5.17 -8.72
N MET A 420 -4.61 4.02 -9.21
CA MET A 420 -3.28 3.51 -8.93
C MET A 420 -2.19 4.45 -9.47
N ARG A 421 -2.36 5.02 -10.67
CA ARG A 421 -1.45 6.04 -11.19
C ARG A 421 -1.37 7.26 -10.27
N LEU A 422 -2.52 7.73 -9.81
CA LEU A 422 -2.60 8.87 -8.91
C LEU A 422 -1.89 8.59 -7.58
N LEU A 423 -2.14 7.42 -6.96
CA LEU A 423 -1.45 7.00 -5.73
C LEU A 423 0.07 7.04 -5.88
N ILE A 424 0.61 6.44 -6.95
CA ILE A 424 2.04 6.40 -7.23
C ILE A 424 2.60 7.81 -7.41
N ASN A 425 1.95 8.62 -8.24
CA ASN A 425 2.41 9.97 -8.55
C ASN A 425 2.37 10.89 -7.34
N GLN A 426 1.31 10.85 -6.55
CA GLN A 426 1.20 11.59 -5.28
C GLN A 426 2.29 11.15 -4.27
N ALA A 427 2.60 9.86 -4.21
CA ALA A 427 3.63 9.35 -3.33
C ALA A 427 5.02 9.91 -3.68
N TYR A 428 5.46 9.74 -4.91
CA TYR A 428 6.80 10.18 -5.32
C TYR A 428 6.92 11.70 -5.36
N ALA A 429 5.89 12.42 -5.81
CA ALA A 429 5.86 13.89 -5.81
C ALA A 429 5.94 14.48 -4.40
N SER A 430 5.39 13.79 -3.40
CA SER A 430 5.44 14.20 -1.99
C SER A 430 6.71 13.77 -1.26
N GLY A 431 7.60 13.04 -1.93
CA GLY A 431 8.94 12.71 -1.43
C GLY A 431 9.09 11.31 -0.86
N ALA A 432 8.20 10.38 -1.15
CA ALA A 432 8.44 8.95 -0.87
C ALA A 432 9.68 8.46 -1.64
N ARG A 433 10.42 7.54 -1.01
CA ARG A 433 11.64 6.92 -1.57
C ARG A 433 11.58 5.40 -1.50
N GLY A 434 10.37 4.85 -1.52
CA GLY A 434 10.06 3.45 -1.65
C GLY A 434 8.57 3.27 -1.86
N TRP A 435 8.23 2.33 -2.71
CA TRP A 435 6.87 1.97 -3.05
C TRP A 435 6.69 0.47 -2.90
N PHE A 436 5.64 0.09 -2.19
CA PHE A 436 5.20 -1.30 -2.10
C PHE A 436 3.70 -1.37 -2.33
N THR A 437 3.24 -2.50 -2.85
CA THR A 437 1.82 -2.75 -3.07
C THR A 437 1.39 -4.00 -2.31
N PHE A 438 0.41 -3.89 -1.47
CA PHE A 438 -0.26 -4.99 -0.79
C PHE A 438 -1.53 -5.35 -1.57
N SER A 439 -1.63 -6.53 -2.15
CA SER A 439 -0.72 -7.64 -2.17
C SER A 439 -0.56 -8.23 -3.58
N TYR A 440 0.54 -8.97 -3.81
CA TYR A 440 0.83 -9.57 -5.12
C TYR A 440 -0.13 -10.68 -5.50
N HIS A 441 -0.31 -11.68 -4.63
CA HIS A 441 -1.16 -12.85 -4.86
C HIS A 441 -2.37 -12.88 -3.90
N ASN A 442 -3.45 -13.52 -4.33
CA ASN A 442 -4.59 -13.80 -3.47
C ASN A 442 -4.80 -15.30 -3.27
N ASP A 443 -5.21 -15.63 -2.06
CA ASP A 443 -5.76 -16.91 -1.69
C ASP A 443 -7.28 -16.76 -1.71
N PRO A 444 -8.00 -17.42 -2.66
CA PRO A 444 -9.43 -17.17 -2.87
C PRO A 444 -10.28 -17.39 -1.63
N ILE A 445 -11.14 -16.43 -1.28
CA ILE A 445 -11.95 -16.49 -0.06
C ILE A 445 -12.98 -17.63 -0.06
N TRP A 446 -13.51 -18.00 -1.21
CA TRP A 446 -14.42 -19.16 -1.34
C TRP A 446 -13.70 -20.48 -1.06
N ASN A 447 -12.38 -20.48 -1.03
CA ASN A 447 -11.52 -21.58 -0.60
C ASN A 447 -10.86 -21.32 0.76
N GLY A 448 -11.39 -20.41 1.57
CA GLY A 448 -10.91 -20.06 2.92
C GLY A 448 -9.73 -19.08 2.94
N GLY A 449 -9.49 -18.37 1.86
CA GLY A 449 -8.49 -17.29 1.80
C GLY A 449 -8.94 -15.99 2.45
N SER A 450 -8.04 -15.03 2.53
CA SER A 450 -8.26 -13.74 3.19
C SER A 450 -8.65 -12.61 2.24
N CYS A 451 -8.34 -12.71 0.95
CA CYS A 451 -8.56 -11.66 -0.03
C CYS A 451 -9.37 -12.13 -1.23
N GLN A 452 -10.31 -11.29 -1.71
CA GLN A 452 -11.04 -11.54 -2.95
C GLN A 452 -10.19 -11.29 -4.19
N ARG A 453 -9.35 -10.27 -4.13
CA ARG A 453 -8.48 -9.82 -5.23
C ARG A 453 -7.13 -9.41 -4.69
N SER A 454 -6.15 -9.47 -5.57
CA SER A 454 -4.79 -8.95 -5.41
C SER A 454 -4.24 -8.55 -6.79
N LEU A 455 -3.01 -8.08 -6.88
CA LEU A 455 -2.38 -7.64 -8.14
C LEU A 455 -2.42 -8.71 -9.21
N THR A 456 -1.99 -9.92 -8.91
CA THR A 456 -2.28 -11.05 -9.79
C THR A 456 -3.70 -11.53 -9.51
N GLY A 457 -4.39 -12.05 -10.49
CA GLY A 457 -5.62 -12.78 -10.25
C GLY A 457 -5.35 -14.09 -9.48
N PRO A 458 -6.41 -14.88 -9.19
CA PRO A 458 -6.26 -16.17 -8.53
C PRO A 458 -5.32 -17.08 -9.30
N PHE A 459 -4.49 -17.83 -8.59
CA PHE A 459 -3.54 -18.82 -9.14
C PHE A 459 -2.52 -18.21 -10.14
N LEU A 460 -1.97 -17.05 -9.80
CA LEU A 460 -1.02 -16.30 -10.63
C LEU A 460 -1.57 -16.03 -12.06
N THR A 461 -2.85 -15.79 -12.19
CA THR A 461 -3.43 -15.19 -13.39
C THR A 461 -3.04 -13.69 -13.44
N PHE A 462 -3.43 -12.99 -14.46
CA PHE A 462 -3.03 -11.57 -14.59
C PHE A 462 -4.24 -10.65 -14.43
N SER A 463 -3.94 -9.39 -14.09
CA SER A 463 -4.92 -8.31 -14.03
C SER A 463 -4.43 -7.09 -14.84
N ASP A 464 -5.35 -6.21 -15.19
CA ASP A 464 -5.07 -4.92 -15.82
C ASP A 464 -4.23 -4.02 -14.89
N LEU A 465 -4.52 -4.06 -13.59
CA LEU A 465 -3.80 -3.28 -12.59
C LEU A 465 -2.33 -3.70 -12.46
N TRP A 466 -2.04 -5.02 -12.55
CA TRP A 466 -0.68 -5.51 -12.53
C TRP A 466 0.12 -5.07 -13.77
N SER A 467 -0.53 -5.12 -14.94
CA SER A 467 0.05 -4.62 -16.19
C SER A 467 0.33 -3.12 -16.15
N GLU A 468 -0.62 -2.33 -15.62
CA GLU A 468 -0.43 -0.88 -15.43
C GLU A 468 0.73 -0.57 -14.48
N LEU A 469 0.84 -1.29 -13.37
CA LEU A 469 1.96 -1.14 -12.43
C LEU A 469 3.29 -1.43 -13.11
N GLY A 470 3.40 -2.50 -13.88
CA GLY A 470 4.63 -2.83 -14.61
C GLY A 470 5.09 -1.69 -15.52
N LEU A 471 4.17 -1.11 -16.29
CA LEU A 471 4.46 0.05 -17.15
C LEU A 471 4.93 1.29 -16.36
N ARG A 472 4.35 1.54 -15.17
CA ARG A 472 4.78 2.67 -14.34
C ARG A 472 6.12 2.41 -13.69
N MET A 473 6.33 1.20 -13.16
CA MET A 473 7.56 0.85 -12.46
C MET A 473 8.79 0.77 -13.37
N GLU A 474 8.63 0.44 -14.63
CA GLU A 474 9.67 0.60 -15.65
C GLU A 474 10.23 2.04 -15.68
N ARG A 475 9.34 3.03 -15.72
CA ARG A 475 9.69 4.45 -15.73
C ARG A 475 10.34 4.89 -14.42
N PHE A 476 9.73 4.56 -13.30
CA PHE A 476 10.26 4.94 -11.99
C PHE A 476 11.62 4.30 -11.69
N SER A 477 11.83 3.05 -12.09
CA SER A 477 13.13 2.39 -11.93
C SER A 477 14.26 3.13 -12.68
N ALA A 478 13.97 3.67 -13.87
CA ALA A 478 14.93 4.42 -14.66
C ALA A 478 15.32 5.76 -14.04
N ILE A 479 14.36 6.46 -13.39
CA ILE A 479 14.58 7.77 -12.76
C ILE A 479 14.92 7.70 -11.26
N THR A 480 15.04 6.50 -10.71
CA THR A 480 15.40 6.28 -9.30
C THR A 480 16.53 7.17 -8.79
N PRO A 481 17.69 7.32 -9.48
CA PRO A 481 18.78 8.15 -8.96
C PRO A 481 18.42 9.63 -8.84
N LEU A 482 17.56 10.14 -9.72
CA LEU A 482 17.05 11.51 -9.61
C LEU A 482 16.18 11.66 -8.37
N LEU A 483 15.22 10.76 -8.19
CA LEU A 483 14.30 10.82 -7.04
C LEU A 483 15.04 10.61 -5.72
N MET A 484 16.01 9.71 -5.66
CA MET A 484 16.79 9.44 -4.45
C MET A 484 17.59 10.65 -3.96
N ASN A 485 18.10 11.45 -4.88
CA ASN A 485 18.92 12.61 -4.58
C ASN A 485 18.14 13.93 -4.53
N ALA A 486 16.82 13.89 -4.69
CA ALA A 486 15.98 15.07 -4.66
C ALA A 486 15.14 15.15 -3.38
N SER A 487 14.91 16.33 -2.87
CA SER A 487 14.08 16.58 -1.68
C SER A 487 13.01 17.62 -1.99
N PRO A 488 11.78 17.46 -1.46
CA PRO A 488 10.74 18.48 -1.58
C PRO A 488 11.19 19.82 -1.00
N GLY A 489 10.89 20.89 -1.70
CA GLY A 489 11.23 22.24 -1.28
C GLY A 489 10.44 23.29 -2.05
N PRO A 490 10.60 24.58 -1.70
CA PRO A 490 9.97 25.66 -2.45
C PRO A 490 10.59 25.79 -3.85
N SER A 491 9.85 26.40 -4.76
CA SER A 491 10.38 26.71 -6.11
C SER A 491 11.65 27.58 -6.00
N PRO A 492 12.74 27.17 -6.63
CA PRO A 492 14.02 27.84 -6.34
C PRO A 492 14.17 29.17 -7.07
N GLU A 493 14.31 29.19 -8.34
CA GLU A 493 14.77 30.38 -9.06
C GLU A 493 13.90 30.74 -10.26
N VAL A 494 12.91 29.91 -10.56
CA VAL A 494 12.09 30.03 -11.75
C VAL A 494 10.63 30.21 -11.32
N ASP A 495 10.05 31.34 -11.70
CA ASP A 495 8.61 31.58 -11.52
C ASP A 495 7.84 30.76 -12.57
N VAL A 496 7.41 29.57 -12.19
CA VAL A 496 6.64 28.67 -13.04
C VAL A 496 5.15 28.91 -12.80
N ARG A 497 4.42 29.12 -13.87
CA ARG A 497 2.97 29.21 -13.84
C ARG A 497 2.37 27.96 -14.43
N VAL A 498 1.61 27.26 -13.61
CA VAL A 498 0.79 26.12 -14.01
C VAL A 498 -0.64 26.61 -14.09
N ALA A 499 -1.27 26.50 -15.26
CA ALA A 499 -2.64 26.90 -15.49
C ALA A 499 -3.44 25.74 -16.12
N TRP A 500 -4.62 25.49 -15.59
CA TRP A 500 -5.54 24.47 -16.08
C TRP A 500 -6.97 25.01 -16.07
N ARG A 501 -7.86 24.33 -16.77
CA ARG A 501 -9.31 24.54 -16.65
C ARG A 501 -9.88 23.52 -15.69
N GLU A 502 -10.62 24.00 -14.71
CA GLU A 502 -11.40 23.13 -13.84
C GLU A 502 -12.42 22.34 -14.67
N HIS A 503 -12.45 21.03 -14.50
CA HIS A 503 -13.35 20.16 -15.22
C HIS A 503 -14.60 19.94 -14.37
N PRO A 504 -15.83 20.29 -14.86
CA PRO A 504 -17.04 20.20 -14.03
C PRO A 504 -17.41 18.77 -13.64
N LYS A 505 -16.79 17.75 -14.26
CA LYS A 505 -17.02 16.33 -13.98
C LYS A 505 -15.84 15.65 -13.31
N ALA A 506 -14.81 16.40 -12.93
CA ALA A 506 -13.63 15.85 -12.28
C ALA A 506 -14.04 15.05 -11.03
N ARG A 507 -13.58 13.82 -10.96
CA ARG A 507 -13.77 12.94 -9.79
C ARG A 507 -12.54 13.03 -8.90
N HIS A 508 -12.52 14.01 -8.03
CA HIS A 508 -11.53 14.16 -6.98
C HIS A 508 -12.23 14.43 -5.64
N ALA A 509 -11.51 14.30 -4.56
CA ALA A 509 -12.07 14.59 -3.25
C ALA A 509 -12.49 16.07 -3.14
N PRO A 510 -13.56 16.39 -2.40
CA PRO A 510 -13.95 17.78 -2.15
C PRO A 510 -12.77 18.59 -1.59
N GLY A 511 -12.55 19.79 -2.17
CA GLY A 511 -11.44 20.65 -1.76
C GLY A 511 -10.06 20.29 -2.31
N VAL A 512 -9.97 19.27 -3.17
CA VAL A 512 -8.74 18.92 -3.89
C VAL A 512 -8.75 19.59 -5.25
N GLU A 513 -7.65 20.26 -5.60
CA GLU A 513 -7.48 20.86 -6.92
C GLU A 513 -7.33 19.78 -8.00
N SER A 514 -7.79 20.07 -9.23
CA SER A 514 -7.66 19.12 -10.35
C SER A 514 -6.21 18.82 -10.72
N ILE A 515 -5.31 19.74 -10.45
CA ILE A 515 -3.89 19.61 -10.70
C ILE A 515 -3.10 20.04 -9.46
N ASP A 516 -2.24 19.16 -9.00
CA ASP A 516 -1.19 19.47 -8.03
C ASP A 516 0.16 19.61 -8.74
N TRP A 517 1.06 20.43 -8.20
CA TRP A 517 2.46 20.45 -8.62
C TRP A 517 3.40 20.63 -7.43
N PHE A 518 4.55 20.01 -7.55
CA PHE A 518 5.55 19.93 -6.49
C PHE A 518 6.93 20.21 -7.06
N TRP A 519 7.81 20.79 -6.24
CA TRP A 519 9.22 20.89 -6.53
C TRP A 519 10.03 19.90 -5.71
N LEU A 520 10.92 19.19 -6.39
CA LEU A 520 11.94 18.35 -5.79
C LEU A 520 13.31 18.86 -6.24
N HIS A 521 14.21 19.13 -5.31
CA HIS A 521 15.52 19.71 -5.58
C HIS A 521 16.64 18.71 -5.38
N GLY A 522 17.39 18.42 -6.44
CA GLY A 522 18.63 17.67 -6.41
C GLY A 522 19.84 18.60 -6.29
N PRO A 523 21.07 18.04 -6.34
CA PRO A 523 22.30 18.83 -6.18
C PRO A 523 22.51 19.88 -7.28
N ASP A 524 22.14 19.58 -8.52
CA ASP A 524 22.37 20.40 -9.70
C ASP A 524 21.17 20.46 -10.65
N TYR A 525 19.99 20.06 -10.17
CA TYR A 525 18.74 20.09 -10.92
C TYR A 525 17.54 20.34 -10.01
N SER A 526 16.45 20.77 -10.60
CA SER A 526 15.14 20.81 -9.97
C SER A 526 14.12 20.06 -10.81
N LEU A 527 13.22 19.35 -10.17
CA LEU A 527 12.14 18.61 -10.82
C LEU A 527 10.82 19.30 -10.51
N LEU A 528 10.12 19.76 -11.52
CA LEU A 528 8.71 20.12 -11.43
C LEU A 528 7.88 18.85 -11.67
N TYR A 529 7.22 18.39 -10.65
CA TYR A 529 6.32 17.23 -10.72
C TYR A 529 4.88 17.73 -10.75
N VAL A 530 4.18 17.52 -11.86
CA VAL A 530 2.77 17.90 -12.06
C VAL A 530 1.93 16.64 -12.02
N VAL A 531 0.86 16.63 -11.22
CA VAL A 531 0.00 15.46 -10.99
C VAL A 531 -1.45 15.83 -11.30
N SER A 532 -2.13 15.03 -12.13
CA SER A 532 -3.58 15.12 -12.32
C SER A 532 -4.28 14.36 -11.21
N ASN A 533 -5.10 15.06 -10.43
CA ASN A 533 -5.99 14.47 -9.42
C ASN A 533 -7.32 14.00 -10.03
N ASP A 534 -7.57 14.31 -11.30
CA ASP A 534 -8.69 13.75 -12.03
C ASP A 534 -8.45 12.29 -12.39
N ILE A 535 -9.37 11.41 -12.06
CA ILE A 535 -9.32 9.96 -12.34
C ILE A 535 -10.27 9.55 -13.48
N ALA A 536 -11.00 10.48 -14.06
CA ALA A 536 -12.02 10.20 -15.08
C ALA A 536 -11.73 10.84 -16.43
N GLU A 537 -11.17 12.05 -16.45
CA GLU A 537 -11.05 12.84 -17.68
C GLU A 537 -9.64 13.41 -17.89
N VAL A 538 -9.34 13.74 -19.14
CA VAL A 538 -8.07 14.38 -19.51
C VAL A 538 -8.10 15.85 -19.11
N THR A 539 -7.10 16.29 -18.37
CA THR A 539 -6.97 17.68 -17.92
C THR A 539 -5.88 18.39 -18.72
N PRO A 540 -6.20 19.41 -19.54
CA PRO A 540 -5.21 20.19 -20.24
C PRO A 540 -4.48 21.15 -19.29
N VAL A 541 -3.15 21.15 -19.33
CA VAL A 541 -2.30 21.96 -18.48
C VAL A 541 -1.33 22.78 -19.31
N ASN A 542 -1.19 24.07 -19.01
CA ASN A 542 -0.18 24.93 -19.57
C ASN A 542 0.85 25.29 -18.51
N ILE A 543 2.11 25.05 -18.81
CA ILE A 543 3.23 25.38 -17.94
C ILE A 543 4.08 26.46 -18.63
N THR A 544 4.38 27.53 -17.93
CA THR A 544 5.23 28.61 -18.42
C THR A 544 6.48 28.72 -17.55
N PHE A 545 7.63 28.69 -18.19
CA PHE A 545 8.96 28.81 -17.57
C PHE A 545 9.60 30.14 -18.03
N PRO A 546 9.46 31.25 -17.31
CA PRO A 546 10.06 32.49 -17.70
C PRO A 546 11.59 32.44 -17.55
N ASP A 547 12.30 33.13 -18.46
CA ASP A 547 13.73 33.42 -18.40
C ASP A 547 14.73 32.25 -18.36
N LEU A 548 14.36 31.08 -18.89
CA LEU A 548 15.29 29.95 -18.94
C LEU A 548 16.56 30.23 -19.76
N ALA A 549 16.42 30.81 -20.92
CA ALA A 549 17.55 31.11 -21.80
C ALA A 549 18.53 32.12 -21.20
N GLY A 550 18.02 33.18 -20.54
CA GLY A 550 18.86 34.17 -19.85
C GLY A 550 19.64 33.62 -18.67
N LYS A 551 19.21 32.48 -18.12
CA LYS A 551 19.88 31.79 -17.01
C LYS A 551 20.70 30.56 -17.44
N GLY A 552 20.82 30.29 -18.76
CA GLY A 552 21.52 29.11 -19.26
C GLY A 552 20.88 27.80 -18.88
N LEU A 553 19.56 27.80 -18.59
CA LEU A 553 18.81 26.63 -18.17
C LEU A 553 18.09 25.99 -19.36
N GLY A 554 18.02 24.65 -19.35
CA GLY A 554 17.20 23.84 -20.21
C GLY A 554 16.09 23.14 -19.42
N ILE A 555 15.15 22.58 -20.14
CA ILE A 555 14.14 21.67 -19.59
C ILE A 555 14.16 20.34 -20.32
N ILE A 556 13.85 19.29 -19.58
CA ILE A 556 13.72 17.95 -20.11
C ILE A 556 12.49 17.29 -19.47
N ASN A 557 11.61 16.71 -20.28
CA ASN A 557 10.54 15.87 -19.74
C ASN A 557 11.08 14.46 -19.52
N ILE A 558 11.19 14.04 -18.26
CA ILE A 558 11.76 12.75 -17.89
C ILE A 558 10.72 11.64 -17.72
N THR A 559 9.44 11.94 -17.92
CA THR A 559 8.35 10.95 -17.89
C THR A 559 7.85 10.53 -19.26
N ASP A 560 8.13 11.32 -20.29
CA ASP A 560 7.74 10.99 -21.67
C ASP A 560 8.80 10.09 -22.34
N PHE A 561 8.80 8.81 -21.97
CA PHE A 561 9.64 7.80 -22.62
C PHE A 561 8.98 7.13 -23.83
N THR A 562 7.87 7.67 -24.31
CA THR A 562 7.24 7.13 -25.49
C THR A 562 8.13 7.34 -26.71
N ARG A 563 8.70 6.24 -27.21
CA ARG A 563 9.42 6.18 -28.47
C ARG A 563 10.64 7.11 -28.61
N ASN A 564 11.69 6.86 -27.82
CA ASN A 564 13.02 7.51 -27.93
C ASN A 564 13.16 8.89 -27.34
N ARG A 565 12.42 9.30 -26.29
CA ARG A 565 12.34 10.73 -26.04
C ARG A 565 12.49 11.17 -24.61
N VAL A 566 13.72 11.12 -24.22
CA VAL A 566 14.21 12.18 -23.36
C VAL A 566 14.54 13.33 -24.31
N TRP A 567 13.74 14.36 -24.38
CA TRP A 567 13.98 15.51 -25.25
C TRP A 567 14.36 16.73 -24.44
N THR A 568 15.26 17.55 -25.00
CA THR A 568 15.69 18.81 -24.44
C THR A 568 14.98 19.92 -25.21
N GLN A 569 14.32 20.84 -24.50
CA GLN A 569 13.64 21.96 -25.10
C GLN A 569 13.99 23.24 -24.35
N MET A 570 14.24 24.30 -25.10
CA MET A 570 14.48 25.62 -24.58
C MET A 570 13.24 26.53 -24.63
N ASP A 571 12.09 25.98 -24.98
CA ASP A 571 10.85 26.73 -25.06
C ASP A 571 10.30 27.04 -23.67
N GLN A 572 9.86 28.25 -23.45
CA GLN A 572 9.32 28.74 -22.19
C GLN A 572 7.90 28.24 -21.90
N ARG A 573 7.23 27.64 -22.85
CA ARG A 573 5.85 27.17 -22.71
C ARG A 573 5.71 25.70 -23.03
N ARG A 574 4.96 25.00 -22.20
CA ARG A 574 4.57 23.61 -22.39
C ARG A 574 3.07 23.47 -22.28
N HIS A 575 2.49 22.79 -23.24
CA HIS A 575 1.13 22.28 -23.16
C HIS A 575 1.20 20.78 -22.91
N LEU A 576 0.46 20.30 -21.89
CA LEU A 576 0.34 18.89 -21.54
C LEU A 576 -1.14 18.50 -21.53
N GLU A 577 -1.45 17.35 -22.05
CA GLU A 577 -2.73 16.68 -21.85
C GLU A 577 -2.52 15.60 -20.79
N MET A 578 -2.89 15.92 -19.55
CA MET A 578 -2.74 15.02 -18.41
C MET A 578 -3.86 14.00 -18.42
N PHE A 579 -3.53 12.74 -18.70
CA PHE A 579 -4.49 11.65 -18.58
C PHE A 579 -4.89 11.42 -17.11
N PRO A 580 -6.02 10.74 -16.88
CA PRO A 580 -6.49 10.46 -15.51
C PRO A 580 -5.41 9.85 -14.61
N GLY A 581 -5.15 10.50 -13.46
CA GLY A 581 -4.14 10.09 -12.49
C GLY A 581 -2.67 10.24 -12.94
N GLN A 582 -2.42 10.82 -14.12
CA GLN A 582 -1.06 10.93 -14.68
C GLN A 582 -0.20 11.91 -13.90
N GLY A 583 1.09 11.58 -13.78
CA GLY A 583 2.15 12.49 -13.35
C GLY A 583 3.13 12.77 -14.47
N GLU A 584 3.56 14.02 -14.57
CA GLU A 584 4.61 14.48 -15.49
C GLU A 584 5.75 15.11 -14.69
N ILE A 585 6.98 14.72 -14.98
CA ILE A 585 8.16 15.23 -14.31
C ILE A 585 9.03 15.99 -15.31
N ILE A 586 9.20 17.27 -15.07
CA ILE A 586 10.01 18.15 -15.90
C ILE A 586 11.24 18.56 -15.10
N MET A 587 12.41 18.18 -15.57
CA MET A 587 13.68 18.67 -15.03
C MET A 587 13.99 20.05 -15.54
N VAL A 588 14.42 20.92 -14.65
CA VAL A 588 14.98 22.25 -14.94
C VAL A 588 16.41 22.25 -14.40
N ALA A 589 17.38 22.44 -15.30
CA ALA A 589 18.80 22.39 -14.95
C ALA A 589 19.64 23.09 -16.04
N PRO A 590 20.94 23.34 -15.81
CA PRO A 590 21.87 23.68 -16.91
C PRO A 590 21.78 22.66 -18.05
N VAL A 591 21.96 23.13 -19.30
CA VAL A 591 21.75 22.30 -20.49
C VAL A 591 22.59 21.02 -20.46
N GLU A 592 23.86 21.14 -20.08
CA GLU A 592 24.78 20.01 -19.95
C GLU A 592 24.35 18.98 -18.88
N VAL A 593 23.68 19.46 -17.81
CA VAL A 593 23.10 18.58 -16.79
C VAL A 593 21.89 17.84 -17.34
N CYS A 594 21.03 18.53 -18.10
CA CYS A 594 19.89 17.91 -18.77
C CYS A 594 20.36 16.80 -19.74
N GLU A 595 21.39 17.05 -20.53
CA GLU A 595 21.94 16.08 -21.50
C GLU A 595 22.55 14.87 -20.77
N ARG A 596 23.33 15.10 -19.72
CA ARG A 596 23.91 14.04 -18.89
C ARG A 596 22.83 13.13 -18.29
N TRP A 597 21.76 13.70 -17.76
CA TRP A 597 20.67 12.91 -17.18
C TRP A 597 19.83 12.22 -18.24
N ARG A 598 19.61 12.83 -19.40
CA ARG A 598 19.00 12.15 -20.54
C ARG A 598 19.73 10.84 -20.87
N ASP A 599 21.04 10.91 -21.00
CA ASP A 599 21.85 9.75 -21.36
C ASP A 599 21.90 8.72 -20.21
N ALA A 600 21.94 9.18 -18.95
CA ALA A 600 21.90 8.29 -17.80
C ALA A 600 20.55 7.55 -17.67
N ILE A 601 19.42 8.21 -17.93
CA ILE A 601 18.10 7.59 -17.93
C ILE A 601 17.99 6.59 -19.09
N ALA A 602 18.44 6.96 -20.29
CA ALA A 602 18.44 6.07 -21.44
C ALA A 602 19.29 4.81 -21.18
N ALA A 603 20.45 4.94 -20.52
CA ALA A 603 21.28 3.81 -20.14
C ALA A 603 20.58 2.86 -19.15
N ARG A 604 19.82 3.39 -18.20
CA ARG A 604 19.07 2.56 -17.22
C ARG A 604 17.87 1.85 -17.87
N LEU A 605 17.15 2.53 -18.76
CA LEU A 605 16.08 1.89 -19.55
C LEU A 605 16.65 0.77 -20.41
N LEU A 606 17.79 1.02 -21.05
CA LEU A 606 18.50 0.03 -21.84
C LEU A 606 18.90 -1.21 -21.02
N GLU A 607 19.37 -1.02 -19.80
CA GLU A 607 19.68 -2.12 -18.88
C GLU A 607 18.43 -2.91 -18.49
N GLY A 608 17.32 -2.21 -18.16
CA GLY A 608 16.03 -2.84 -17.87
C GLY A 608 15.50 -3.66 -19.06
N ASP A 609 15.50 -3.08 -20.27
CA ASP A 609 15.09 -3.75 -21.50
C ASP A 609 15.97 -4.93 -21.85
N ARG A 610 17.30 -4.82 -21.63
CA ARG A 610 18.23 -5.93 -21.85
C ARG A 610 17.91 -7.11 -20.94
N ARG A 611 17.63 -6.84 -19.65
CA ARG A 611 17.24 -7.88 -18.69
C ARG A 611 15.92 -8.55 -19.12
N GLN A 612 14.94 -7.75 -19.47
CA GLN A 612 13.64 -8.24 -19.94
C GLN A 612 13.78 -9.10 -21.19
N LEU A 613 14.52 -8.61 -22.19
CA LEU A 613 14.74 -9.33 -23.43
C LEU A 613 15.52 -10.63 -23.20
N ALA A 614 16.47 -10.67 -22.25
CA ALA A 614 17.17 -11.89 -21.88
C ALA A 614 16.22 -12.96 -21.33
N ILE A 615 15.31 -12.58 -20.44
CA ILE A 615 14.27 -13.49 -19.92
C ILE A 615 13.37 -13.99 -21.06
N ASP A 616 12.93 -13.11 -21.93
CA ASP A 616 12.07 -13.48 -23.06
C ASP A 616 12.77 -14.39 -24.07
N LEU A 617 14.06 -14.20 -24.28
CA LEU A 617 14.87 -15.09 -25.13
C LEU A 617 15.02 -16.49 -24.53
N GLU A 618 15.22 -16.61 -23.20
CA GLU A 618 15.25 -17.92 -22.55
C GLU A 618 13.93 -18.69 -22.74
N LEU A 619 12.81 -18.00 -22.69
CA LEU A 619 11.49 -18.60 -22.97
C LEU A 619 11.30 -18.93 -24.45
N ALA A 620 12.01 -18.26 -25.37
CA ALA A 620 11.94 -18.49 -26.81
C ALA A 620 12.91 -19.60 -27.32
N ARG A 621 14.00 -19.86 -26.57
CA ARG A 621 15.04 -20.85 -26.97
C ARG A 621 14.51 -22.26 -27.23
N PRO A 622 13.56 -22.82 -26.49
CA PRO A 622 13.03 -24.14 -26.73
C PRO A 622 12.27 -24.26 -28.07
N TYR A 623 11.89 -23.12 -28.64
CA TYR A 623 11.22 -23.05 -29.94
C TYR A 623 12.27 -22.79 -31.02
N ASP A 624 12.21 -23.47 -32.14
CA ASP A 624 13.17 -23.31 -33.24
C ASP A 624 12.99 -21.98 -34.00
N MET A 625 13.13 -20.87 -33.23
CA MET A 625 13.00 -19.51 -33.72
C MET A 625 14.37 -18.93 -34.10
N PRO A 626 14.46 -18.09 -35.16
CA PRO A 626 15.72 -17.49 -35.59
C PRO A 626 16.19 -16.35 -34.67
N ILE A 627 16.37 -16.61 -33.36
CA ILE A 627 16.74 -15.63 -32.33
C ILE A 627 18.19 -15.14 -32.42
N LYS A 628 19.04 -15.78 -33.23
CA LYS A 628 20.48 -15.44 -33.36
C LYS A 628 20.72 -13.97 -33.77
N GLU A 629 19.81 -13.37 -34.50
CA GLU A 629 19.93 -11.96 -34.89
C GLU A 629 19.67 -11.03 -33.71
N ILE A 630 18.70 -11.36 -32.90
CA ILE A 630 18.38 -10.64 -31.65
C ILE A 630 19.55 -10.75 -30.65
N GLU A 631 20.11 -11.95 -30.47
CA GLU A 631 21.29 -12.19 -29.63
C GLU A 631 22.51 -11.38 -30.14
N ARG A 632 22.71 -11.32 -31.48
CA ARG A 632 23.77 -10.47 -32.06
C ARG A 632 23.52 -8.98 -31.82
N CYS A 633 22.27 -8.53 -31.88
CA CYS A 633 21.90 -7.16 -31.56
C CYS A 633 22.23 -6.85 -30.09
N MET A 634 21.81 -7.69 -29.17
CA MET A 634 22.13 -7.54 -27.74
C MET A 634 23.62 -7.48 -27.47
N ASN A 635 24.42 -8.32 -28.13
CA ASN A 635 25.87 -8.37 -27.97
C ASN A 635 26.63 -7.16 -28.58
N ARG A 636 25.96 -6.35 -29.39
CA ARG A 636 26.51 -5.11 -29.97
C ARG A 636 26.18 -3.87 -29.14
N ILE A 637 25.25 -3.99 -28.23
CA ILE A 637 24.83 -2.90 -27.34
C ILE A 637 26.00 -2.56 -26.41
N GLY A 638 26.26 -1.27 -26.18
CA GLY A 638 27.41 -0.76 -25.41
C GLY A 638 28.50 -0.11 -26.26
N ARG A 639 28.25 0.11 -27.58
CA ARG A 639 29.20 0.71 -28.53
C ARG A 639 28.79 2.08 -29.06
N GLY A 640 27.60 2.56 -28.73
CA GLY A 640 27.02 3.83 -29.18
C GLY A 640 26.55 4.71 -28.05
N SER A 641 25.83 5.80 -28.40
CA SER A 641 25.15 6.59 -27.36
C SER A 641 24.02 5.77 -26.70
N PRO A 642 23.78 5.92 -25.39
CA PRO A 642 22.69 5.20 -24.72
C PRO A 642 21.33 5.38 -25.39
N THR A 643 21.05 6.58 -25.91
CA THR A 643 19.80 6.89 -26.61
C THR A 643 19.64 6.10 -27.92
N ASP A 644 20.72 6.01 -28.74
CA ASP A 644 20.69 5.25 -30.00
C ASP A 644 20.59 3.74 -29.73
N GLU A 645 21.19 3.30 -28.66
CA GLU A 645 21.18 1.89 -28.27
C GLU A 645 19.85 1.46 -27.68
N LEU A 646 19.17 2.35 -26.94
CA LEU A 646 17.81 2.12 -26.49
C LEU A 646 16.86 1.89 -27.66
N ALA A 647 16.97 2.70 -28.74
CA ALA A 647 16.18 2.49 -29.95
C ALA A 647 16.41 1.10 -30.56
N ARG A 648 17.68 0.68 -30.69
CA ARG A 648 18.01 -0.65 -31.23
C ARG A 648 17.52 -1.80 -30.33
N MET A 649 17.49 -1.59 -29.02
CA MET A 649 16.95 -2.58 -28.07
C MET A 649 15.44 -2.71 -28.25
N MET A 650 14.73 -1.60 -28.39
CA MET A 650 13.29 -1.62 -28.71
C MET A 650 13.01 -2.36 -30.02
N ASP A 651 13.79 -2.09 -31.06
CA ASP A 651 13.67 -2.83 -32.33
C ASP A 651 13.90 -4.33 -32.13
N ALA A 652 14.87 -4.72 -31.30
CA ALA A 652 15.15 -6.12 -30.98
C ALA A 652 14.00 -6.79 -30.22
N ARG A 653 13.38 -6.10 -29.28
CA ARG A 653 12.17 -6.56 -28.57
C ARG A 653 11.00 -6.74 -29.54
N ASP A 654 10.74 -5.75 -30.39
CA ASP A 654 9.66 -5.81 -31.37
C ASP A 654 9.90 -6.96 -32.34
N HIS A 655 11.15 -7.20 -32.72
CA HIS A 655 11.49 -8.33 -33.56
C HIS A 655 11.21 -9.68 -32.89
N LEU A 656 11.56 -9.83 -31.60
CA LEU A 656 11.22 -11.04 -30.84
C LEU A 656 9.71 -11.25 -30.72
N ILE A 657 8.98 -10.18 -30.43
CA ILE A 657 7.52 -10.22 -30.37
C ILE A 657 6.95 -10.70 -31.70
N ASN A 658 7.44 -10.16 -32.82
CA ASN A 658 7.01 -10.57 -34.17
C ASN A 658 7.35 -12.04 -34.46
N LEU A 659 8.50 -12.55 -34.01
CA LEU A 659 8.84 -13.96 -34.13
C LEU A 659 7.91 -14.86 -33.34
N ILE A 660 7.55 -14.46 -32.13
CA ILE A 660 6.57 -15.16 -31.29
C ILE A 660 5.21 -15.20 -31.99
N TYR A 661 4.74 -14.09 -32.54
CA TYR A 661 3.50 -14.03 -33.32
C TYR A 661 3.56 -14.85 -34.59
N ALA A 662 4.72 -14.93 -35.21
CA ALA A 662 4.94 -15.72 -36.43
C ALA A 662 5.13 -17.24 -36.17
N THR A 663 5.17 -17.66 -34.89
CA THR A 663 5.26 -19.07 -34.47
C THR A 663 3.86 -19.52 -34.05
N PRO A 664 3.05 -20.10 -34.95
CA PRO A 664 1.60 -20.28 -34.71
C PRO A 664 1.29 -21.08 -33.44
N ASP A 665 2.00 -22.20 -33.24
CA ASP A 665 1.73 -23.08 -32.09
C ASP A 665 2.00 -22.39 -30.75
N LEU A 666 3.06 -21.58 -30.65
CA LEU A 666 3.39 -20.80 -29.48
C LEU A 666 2.36 -19.70 -29.25
N PHE A 667 2.03 -18.95 -30.30
CA PHE A 667 1.08 -17.86 -30.25
C PHE A 667 -0.32 -18.37 -29.84
N GLU A 668 -0.81 -19.41 -30.47
CA GLU A 668 -2.11 -19.98 -30.19
C GLU A 668 -2.21 -20.58 -28.79
N ALA A 669 -1.18 -21.31 -28.32
CA ALA A 669 -1.12 -21.83 -26.97
C ALA A 669 -1.13 -20.71 -25.92
N ARG A 670 -0.34 -19.65 -26.12
CA ARG A 670 -0.35 -18.48 -25.24
C ARG A 670 -1.70 -17.78 -25.23
N SER A 671 -2.32 -17.59 -26.40
CA SER A 671 -3.66 -16.99 -26.51
C SER A 671 -4.71 -17.79 -25.75
N LYS A 672 -4.65 -19.14 -25.84
CA LYS A 672 -5.57 -20.00 -25.08
C LYS A 672 -5.31 -19.95 -23.58
N ILE A 673 -4.07 -19.89 -23.12
CA ILE A 673 -3.73 -19.72 -21.71
C ILE A 673 -4.26 -18.38 -21.18
N ILE A 674 -4.20 -17.30 -21.95
CA ILE A 674 -4.80 -16.01 -21.64
C ILE A 674 -6.32 -16.17 -21.47
N GLN A 675 -6.98 -16.84 -22.40
CA GLN A 675 -8.43 -17.11 -22.33
C GLN A 675 -8.81 -17.93 -21.09
N ILE A 676 -8.02 -18.95 -20.75
CA ILE A 676 -8.22 -19.76 -19.54
C ILE A 676 -8.07 -18.88 -18.29
N SER A 677 -7.00 -18.08 -18.23
CA SER A 677 -6.76 -17.16 -17.11
C SER A 677 -7.92 -16.19 -16.91
N ALA A 678 -8.41 -15.57 -18.00
CA ALA A 678 -9.57 -14.68 -17.95
C ALA A 678 -10.85 -15.41 -17.50
N GLY A 679 -11.04 -16.66 -17.93
CA GLY A 679 -12.14 -17.51 -17.51
C GLY A 679 -12.08 -17.84 -16.01
N ILE A 680 -10.91 -18.20 -15.48
CA ILE A 680 -10.69 -18.46 -14.04
C ILE A 680 -10.94 -17.19 -13.21
N CYS A 681 -10.44 -16.03 -13.64
CA CYS A 681 -10.72 -14.75 -12.97
C CYS A 681 -12.23 -14.44 -12.97
N GLY A 682 -12.93 -14.72 -14.08
CA GLY A 682 -14.37 -14.53 -14.18
C GLY A 682 -15.15 -15.49 -13.26
N CYS A 683 -14.69 -16.74 -13.09
CA CYS A 683 -15.24 -17.67 -12.11
C CYS A 683 -15.06 -17.14 -10.69
N ASP A 684 -13.83 -16.76 -10.33
CA ASP A 684 -13.49 -16.25 -9.00
C ASP A 684 -14.35 -15.04 -8.64
N GLY A 685 -14.41 -14.02 -9.51
CA GLY A 685 -15.23 -12.83 -9.27
C GLY A 685 -16.72 -13.13 -9.13
N THR A 686 -17.25 -14.15 -9.83
CA THR A 686 -18.65 -14.54 -9.70
C THR A 686 -18.89 -15.32 -8.40
N LEU A 687 -17.98 -16.23 -8.03
CA LEU A 687 -18.05 -16.97 -6.77
C LEU A 687 -17.96 -16.01 -5.56
N CYS A 688 -17.12 -15.00 -5.64
CA CYS A 688 -17.05 -13.96 -4.62
C CYS A 688 -18.40 -13.21 -4.49
N ARG A 689 -19.07 -12.88 -5.59
CA ARG A 689 -20.43 -12.30 -5.54
C ARG A 689 -21.46 -13.26 -4.92
N MET A 690 -21.40 -14.54 -5.23
CA MET A 690 -22.29 -15.56 -4.62
C MET A 690 -22.11 -15.64 -3.10
N LEU A 691 -20.87 -15.60 -2.64
CA LEU A 691 -20.60 -15.45 -1.21
C LEU A 691 -21.34 -14.20 -0.66
N GLY A 692 -21.37 -13.01 -1.35
CA GLY A 692 -22.09 -11.81 -1.04
C GLY A 692 -23.58 -11.94 -0.89
N MET A 693 -24.09 -12.83 -1.67
CA MET A 693 -25.52 -13.14 -1.62
C MET A 693 -25.88 -14.18 -0.54
N GLY A 694 -24.95 -14.53 0.35
CA GLY A 694 -25.16 -15.55 1.37
C GLY A 694 -25.20 -17.00 0.84
N LYS A 695 -24.74 -17.23 -0.40
CA LYS A 695 -24.71 -18.56 -1.04
C LYS A 695 -23.36 -19.26 -0.82
N ALA A 696 -22.82 -19.22 0.40
CA ALA A 696 -21.46 -19.67 0.70
C ALA A 696 -21.19 -21.14 0.34
N ASP A 697 -22.05 -22.06 0.76
CA ASP A 697 -21.87 -23.49 0.47
C ASP A 697 -21.84 -23.76 -1.02
N ARG A 698 -22.72 -23.10 -1.76
CA ARG A 698 -22.79 -23.26 -3.21
C ARG A 698 -21.58 -22.62 -3.92
N ALA A 699 -21.11 -21.46 -3.44
CA ALA A 699 -19.89 -20.83 -3.95
C ALA A 699 -18.68 -21.74 -3.72
N HIS A 700 -18.58 -22.34 -2.56
CA HIS A 700 -17.53 -23.31 -2.24
C HIS A 700 -17.58 -24.54 -3.17
N ASP A 701 -18.74 -25.18 -3.31
CA ASP A 701 -18.91 -26.37 -4.16
C ASP A 701 -18.56 -26.09 -5.63
N LEU A 702 -18.99 -24.95 -6.15
CA LEU A 702 -18.65 -24.54 -7.51
C LEU A 702 -17.17 -24.16 -7.62
N GLY A 703 -16.60 -23.53 -6.60
CA GLY A 703 -15.18 -23.18 -6.52
C GLY A 703 -14.27 -24.40 -6.59
N LEU A 704 -14.67 -25.51 -5.95
CA LEU A 704 -13.93 -26.78 -6.05
C LEU A 704 -13.79 -27.29 -7.49
N LYS A 705 -14.68 -26.89 -8.41
CA LYS A 705 -14.56 -27.21 -9.84
C LYS A 705 -13.53 -26.33 -10.57
N VAL A 706 -13.16 -25.17 -10.00
CA VAL A 706 -12.14 -24.28 -10.56
C VAL A 706 -10.73 -24.80 -10.28
N LEU A 707 -10.50 -25.46 -9.15
CA LEU A 707 -9.18 -25.94 -8.74
C LEU A 707 -8.51 -26.87 -9.76
N PRO A 708 -9.19 -27.89 -10.34
CA PRO A 708 -8.60 -28.71 -11.39
C PRO A 708 -8.21 -27.91 -12.64
N LEU A 709 -9.00 -26.91 -13.01
CA LEU A 709 -8.70 -26.06 -14.17
C LEU A 709 -7.45 -25.21 -13.92
N ALA A 710 -7.31 -24.64 -12.71
CA ALA A 710 -6.12 -23.91 -12.32
C ALA A 710 -4.85 -24.76 -12.33
N ARG A 711 -4.95 -26.02 -11.86
CA ARG A 711 -3.87 -27.00 -11.89
C ARG A 711 -3.45 -27.35 -13.31
N GLU A 712 -4.42 -27.68 -14.17
CA GLU A 712 -4.15 -27.96 -15.58
C GLU A 712 -3.54 -26.75 -16.30
N MET A 713 -4.04 -25.55 -16.05
CA MET A 713 -3.46 -24.30 -16.60
C MET A 713 -1.99 -24.14 -16.20
N THR A 714 -1.67 -24.36 -14.92
CA THR A 714 -0.31 -24.25 -14.42
C THR A 714 0.61 -25.26 -15.10
N ASN A 715 0.18 -26.51 -15.22
CA ASN A 715 0.93 -27.54 -15.92
C ASN A 715 1.18 -27.17 -17.40
N LEU A 716 0.16 -26.68 -18.10
CA LEU A 716 0.31 -26.22 -19.49
C LEU A 716 1.27 -25.02 -19.60
N ARG A 717 1.25 -24.09 -18.64
CA ARG A 717 2.22 -22.97 -18.60
C ARG A 717 3.66 -23.47 -18.43
N LEU A 718 3.89 -24.47 -17.59
CA LEU A 718 5.22 -25.08 -17.43
C LEU A 718 5.67 -25.81 -18.70
N GLN A 719 4.78 -26.61 -19.31
CA GLN A 719 5.09 -27.29 -20.56
C GLN A 719 5.38 -26.30 -21.72
N LEU A 720 4.68 -25.17 -21.76
CA LEU A 720 4.94 -24.11 -22.71
C LEU A 720 6.37 -23.56 -22.56
N ARG A 721 6.86 -23.44 -21.33
CA ARG A 721 8.24 -23.03 -21.04
C ARG A 721 9.28 -24.04 -21.53
N GLU A 722 8.91 -25.33 -21.60
CA GLU A 722 9.75 -26.40 -22.09
C GLU A 722 9.75 -26.53 -23.64
N GLY A 723 9.06 -25.64 -24.34
CA GLY A 723 9.03 -25.65 -25.80
C GLY A 723 7.99 -26.58 -26.40
N LYS A 724 7.01 -27.06 -25.64
CA LYS A 724 5.99 -28.01 -26.08
C LYS A 724 4.74 -27.36 -26.69
N GLY A 725 4.87 -26.17 -27.31
CA GLY A 725 3.72 -25.39 -27.80
C GLY A 725 2.82 -26.16 -28.80
N ALA A 726 3.38 -26.87 -29.75
CA ALA A 726 2.62 -27.67 -30.72
C ALA A 726 1.84 -28.82 -30.06
N ASP A 727 2.44 -29.47 -29.07
CA ASP A 727 1.85 -30.62 -28.39
C ASP A 727 0.68 -30.20 -27.46
N ILE A 728 0.83 -29.08 -26.79
CA ILE A 728 -0.15 -28.62 -25.77
C ILE A 728 -1.27 -27.76 -26.34
N PHE A 729 -1.19 -27.27 -27.58
CA PHE A 729 -2.20 -26.38 -28.16
C PHE A 729 -3.63 -26.95 -28.05
N LYS A 730 -3.80 -28.23 -28.44
CA LYS A 730 -5.10 -28.90 -28.38
C LYS A 730 -5.60 -29.04 -26.94
N GLU A 731 -4.69 -29.25 -26.00
CA GLU A 731 -5.05 -29.32 -24.56
C GLU A 731 -5.44 -27.96 -24.06
N CYS A 732 -4.69 -26.90 -24.41
CA CYS A 732 -5.05 -25.53 -24.09
C CYS A 732 -6.44 -25.16 -24.64
N ALA A 733 -6.76 -25.53 -25.88
CA ALA A 733 -8.06 -25.27 -26.48
C ALA A 733 -9.20 -25.97 -25.70
N LYS A 734 -9.03 -27.26 -25.37
CA LYS A 734 -10.01 -28.04 -24.58
C LYS A 734 -10.19 -27.44 -23.18
N LEU A 735 -9.10 -27.02 -22.53
CA LEU A 735 -9.16 -26.42 -21.21
C LEU A 735 -9.85 -25.05 -21.26
N ALA A 736 -9.60 -24.25 -22.29
CA ALA A 736 -10.29 -22.96 -22.50
C ALA A 736 -11.81 -23.18 -22.63
N ASP A 737 -12.24 -24.15 -23.45
CA ASP A 737 -13.66 -24.47 -23.63
C ASP A 737 -14.32 -24.92 -22.30
N ARG A 738 -13.64 -25.80 -21.54
CA ARG A 738 -14.11 -26.23 -20.22
C ARG A 738 -14.21 -25.08 -19.22
N THR A 739 -13.23 -24.19 -19.23
CA THR A 739 -13.21 -23.03 -18.34
C THR A 739 -14.36 -22.07 -18.66
N MET A 740 -14.60 -21.81 -19.94
CA MET A 740 -15.71 -20.95 -20.37
C MET A 740 -17.09 -21.59 -20.12
N ALA A 741 -17.20 -22.89 -20.24
CA ALA A 741 -18.41 -23.64 -19.86
C ALA A 741 -18.68 -23.54 -18.38
N LEU A 742 -17.67 -23.71 -17.52
CA LEU A 742 -17.81 -23.57 -16.08
C LEU A 742 -18.17 -22.12 -15.69
N LEU A 743 -17.54 -21.11 -16.31
CA LEU A 743 -17.89 -19.72 -16.08
C LEU A 743 -19.37 -19.45 -16.41
N THR A 744 -19.87 -20.00 -17.50
CA THR A 744 -21.28 -19.89 -17.89
C THR A 744 -22.19 -20.57 -16.87
N GLU A 745 -21.84 -21.80 -16.41
CA GLU A 745 -22.57 -22.51 -15.35
C GLU A 745 -22.63 -21.66 -14.07
N ILE A 746 -21.47 -21.16 -13.61
CA ILE A 746 -21.39 -20.35 -12.39
C ILE A 746 -22.24 -19.08 -12.51
N ARG A 747 -22.17 -18.37 -13.64
CA ARG A 747 -22.98 -17.16 -13.89
C ARG A 747 -24.48 -17.44 -13.93
N THR A 748 -24.89 -18.59 -14.45
CA THR A 748 -26.31 -18.97 -14.51
C THR A 748 -26.84 -19.31 -13.10
N LEU A 749 -25.99 -19.79 -12.22
CA LEU A 749 -26.34 -20.21 -10.87
C LEU A 749 -26.17 -19.09 -9.82
N ALA A 750 -25.46 -18.01 -10.17
CA ALA A 750 -25.26 -16.85 -9.33
C ALA A 750 -26.53 -16.00 -9.24
#